data_a68af29e87af88ea5eb6061c2b1da5e5
#
_entry.id   a68af29e87af88ea5eb6061c2b1da5e5
#
_cell.length_a   1.000
_cell.length_b   1.000
_cell.length_c   1.000
_cell.angle_alpha   90.00
_cell.angle_beta   90.00
_cell.angle_gamma   90.00
#
_symmetry.space_group_name_H-M   'P 1'
#
loop_
_entity.id
_entity.type
_entity.pdbx_description
1 polymer ?
#
loop_
_entity_poly.entity_id
_entity_poly.type
_entity_poly.pdbx_seq_one_letter_code
_entity_poly.pdbx_strand_id
1 'polypeptide(L)'
;MKDAQKPDHISLTTLIGRLKEGRYVIPDFQREFEWKPWDISELMRSIFLDYYIGSLLLWKGKPENFSALSCEAIYGYMGNGKHESIVLDGQQRLTAMYYAFLAPDLPLPNRSNRYFYFVRVDRFMDEKYDEAFDYDWSRGWAKVISDPEAQYEGHIFPLSTIGQSGWALPNWVQGYERYWKEKAAAVKAADDQPSLKLAARCVENAVAFGEHLKGITEQYQIAFIELDQELEVDKVCDIFTQVNSKGVRLDVFDLVNALLKPKGLQLKYMWREAAQRLDFVETDKMNVYILQVMSILRQGYCSPMYLYFLLPGQEKSVRDPDGTRRKEVLIPNIADFETRWNAAVDALEGAIKVLKHPQEYGAVNSNFLPYVSILPVFGALRAYSKTLPAARQLDARRKLRHWYWASVFNNRYSGSVESTSSRDFLDLKAWFDDDTTEPSLIAEFAQRFRNLDLRKETKRGTSVYNGVFNLLVLQGARDWMTGDVPQHGDLDDHHIVPDAWCKKNIKGGLGNSILNRTPLTADTNRQVVKARLPNEYLPELIAQSGEVTVRGIFESHFISPVAFDILLRNSFGPEDFEAFVAERQRTLQDAIENLLIKERLDLPPQLRDLDIATEQVELTVRKMLETTLGSDLSQIPSHVLQKVDERIARATKKNASLDTDRYQTLSGKLEYFDLRELQDTITGKAPWPAFESRFGTKEALVAKFDQLAELRNGIRHSRAVSEIVRMEGEAAILWFKHVLKK
;
A
#
# COMPACT_ATOMS: atom_id res chain seq x y z
N MET A 1 29.06 6.28 19.42
CA MET A 1 28.81 5.43 18.23
C MET A 1 30.14 4.74 17.92
N LYS A 2 30.20 3.42 18.04
CA LYS A 2 31.37 2.65 17.55
C LYS A 2 31.47 2.89 16.05
N ASP A 3 32.70 2.93 15.52
CA ASP A 3 32.99 3.05 14.08
C ASP A 3 32.31 1.93 13.29
N ALA A 4 31.04 2.09 13.06
CA ALA A 4 30.21 1.09 12.41
C ALA A 4 30.17 1.37 10.92
N GLN A 5 30.61 0.37 10.14
CA GLN A 5 30.10 0.16 8.79
C GLN A 5 30.54 1.23 7.76
N LYS A 6 31.83 1.42 7.62
CA LYS A 6 32.35 2.15 6.44
C LYS A 6 32.29 1.20 5.24
N PRO A 7 31.85 1.66 4.07
CA PRO A 7 32.05 0.94 2.83
C PRO A 7 33.55 0.67 2.65
N ASP A 8 33.88 -0.56 2.32
CA ASP A 8 35.22 -0.99 2.00
C ASP A 8 35.24 -1.54 0.57
N HIS A 9 36.41 -1.84 0.04
CA HIS A 9 36.59 -2.27 -1.32
C HIS A 9 37.47 -3.53 -1.36
N ILE A 10 37.16 -4.43 -2.26
CA ILE A 10 37.93 -5.64 -2.51
C ILE A 10 38.27 -5.74 -4.01
N SER A 11 39.53 -6.01 -4.34
CA SER A 11 39.91 -6.25 -5.73
C SER A 11 39.24 -7.50 -6.30
N LEU A 12 38.98 -7.49 -7.60
CA LEU A 12 38.37 -8.62 -8.32
C LEU A 12 39.16 -9.92 -8.05
N THR A 13 40.49 -9.87 -8.13
CA THR A 13 41.36 -11.03 -7.89
C THR A 13 41.23 -11.58 -6.47
N THR A 14 41.19 -10.69 -5.47
CA THR A 14 41.00 -11.08 -4.07
C THR A 14 39.62 -11.71 -3.85
N LEU A 15 38.57 -11.14 -4.45
CA LEU A 15 37.22 -11.68 -4.37
C LEU A 15 37.13 -13.08 -4.98
N ILE A 16 37.71 -13.29 -6.17
CA ILE A 16 37.75 -14.60 -6.84
C ILE A 16 38.52 -15.61 -5.95
N GLY A 17 39.62 -15.17 -5.34
CA GLY A 17 40.36 -16.00 -4.39
C GLY A 17 39.51 -16.45 -3.20
N ARG A 18 38.79 -15.52 -2.59
CA ARG A 18 37.86 -15.82 -1.48
C ARG A 18 36.71 -16.76 -1.89
N LEU A 19 36.17 -16.56 -3.11
CA LEU A 19 35.16 -17.46 -3.69
C LEU A 19 35.72 -18.87 -3.87
N LYS A 20 36.94 -18.99 -4.38
CA LYS A 20 37.63 -20.26 -4.56
C LYS A 20 37.91 -20.99 -3.25
N GLU A 21 38.16 -20.26 -2.16
CA GLU A 21 38.37 -20.80 -0.82
C GLU A 21 37.08 -21.10 -0.07
N GLY A 22 35.92 -20.76 -0.64
CA GLY A 22 34.60 -20.98 -0.01
C GLY A 22 34.39 -20.14 1.25
N ARG A 23 34.92 -18.90 1.30
CA ARG A 23 34.75 -18.01 2.45
C ARG A 23 33.38 -17.45 2.59
N TYR A 24 32.61 -17.37 1.49
CA TYR A 24 31.26 -16.83 1.47
C TYR A 24 30.23 -17.94 1.57
N VAL A 25 29.23 -17.74 2.43
CA VAL A 25 28.09 -18.63 2.57
C VAL A 25 26.78 -17.85 2.39
N ILE A 26 25.77 -18.56 1.96
CA ILE A 26 24.45 -18.02 1.67
C ILE A 26 23.47 -18.60 2.68
N PRO A 27 22.71 -17.76 3.43
CA PRO A 27 21.67 -18.26 4.33
C PRO A 27 20.52 -18.92 3.53
N ASP A 28 19.92 -19.97 4.10
CA ASP A 28 18.81 -20.74 3.47
C ASP A 28 17.56 -19.89 3.13
N PHE A 29 17.42 -18.73 3.74
CA PHE A 29 16.32 -17.82 3.43
C PHE A 29 16.51 -17.02 2.12
N GLN A 30 17.71 -16.99 1.58
CA GLN A 30 17.91 -16.36 0.28
C GLN A 30 17.30 -17.24 -0.82
N ARG A 31 16.76 -16.59 -1.85
CA ARG A 31 16.22 -17.29 -2.99
C ARG A 31 17.32 -18.05 -3.73
N GLU A 32 16.91 -19.06 -4.48
CA GLU A 32 17.79 -19.76 -5.41
C GLU A 32 18.41 -18.81 -6.44
N PHE A 33 19.48 -19.25 -7.09
CA PHE A 33 20.09 -18.51 -8.18
C PHE A 33 19.15 -18.48 -9.39
N GLU A 34 18.70 -17.29 -9.78
CA GLU A 34 17.69 -17.11 -10.83
C GLU A 34 18.23 -16.49 -12.12
N TRP A 35 19.45 -15.95 -12.07
CA TRP A 35 20.05 -15.30 -13.24
C TRP A 35 20.22 -16.27 -14.40
N LYS A 36 19.97 -15.77 -15.57
CA LYS A 36 20.11 -16.50 -16.83
C LYS A 36 21.52 -16.33 -17.37
N PRO A 37 21.97 -17.19 -18.31
CA PRO A 37 23.32 -17.09 -18.86
C PRO A 37 23.68 -15.71 -19.41
N TRP A 38 22.72 -15.01 -20.00
CA TRP A 38 22.94 -13.66 -20.53
C TRP A 38 23.11 -12.61 -19.40
N ASP A 39 22.44 -12.74 -18.26
CA ASP A 39 22.62 -11.84 -17.12
C ASP A 39 24.04 -11.95 -16.56
N ILE A 40 24.61 -13.15 -16.58
CA ILE A 40 26.02 -13.38 -16.20
C ILE A 40 26.96 -12.71 -17.20
N SER A 41 26.71 -12.88 -18.50
CA SER A 41 27.49 -12.25 -19.57
C SER A 41 27.47 -10.72 -19.47
N GLU A 42 26.30 -10.12 -19.19
CA GLU A 42 26.15 -8.68 -18.97
C GLU A 42 26.88 -8.18 -17.72
N LEU A 43 26.90 -8.96 -16.65
CA LEU A 43 27.71 -8.63 -15.48
C LEU A 43 29.22 -8.62 -15.83
N MET A 44 29.68 -9.62 -16.58
CA MET A 44 31.09 -9.69 -17.00
C MET A 44 31.45 -8.50 -17.90
N ARG A 45 30.56 -8.13 -18.83
CA ARG A 45 30.70 -6.93 -19.65
C ARG A 45 30.83 -5.68 -18.77
N SER A 46 29.98 -5.53 -17.74
CA SER A 46 30.01 -4.40 -16.84
C SER A 46 31.35 -4.29 -16.10
N ILE A 47 31.89 -5.42 -15.62
CA ILE A 47 33.22 -5.50 -14.97
C ILE A 47 34.32 -5.08 -15.94
N PHE A 48 34.30 -5.57 -17.16
CA PHE A 48 35.32 -5.27 -18.16
C PHE A 48 35.27 -3.82 -18.65
N LEU A 49 34.12 -3.17 -18.59
CA LEU A 49 33.96 -1.75 -18.93
C LEU A 49 34.15 -0.82 -17.72
N ASP A 50 34.66 -1.32 -16.60
CA ASP A 50 34.88 -0.58 -15.35
C ASP A 50 33.59 0.07 -14.80
N TYR A 51 32.44 -0.54 -15.02
CA TYR A 51 31.15 -0.05 -14.52
C TYR A 51 30.93 -0.51 -13.07
N TYR A 52 30.26 0.35 -12.30
CA TYR A 52 29.84 0.03 -10.96
C TYR A 52 28.74 -1.05 -10.97
N ILE A 53 29.04 -2.20 -10.36
CA ILE A 53 28.12 -3.37 -10.32
C ILE A 53 27.27 -3.46 -9.06
N GLY A 54 27.22 -2.41 -8.25
CA GLY A 54 26.57 -2.40 -6.93
C GLY A 54 27.50 -2.88 -5.81
N SER A 55 27.11 -2.63 -4.55
CA SER A 55 27.84 -3.09 -3.38
C SER A 55 27.35 -4.43 -2.88
N LEU A 56 28.22 -5.17 -2.20
CA LEU A 56 27.87 -6.39 -1.46
C LEU A 56 27.52 -6.02 -0.01
N LEU A 57 26.54 -6.68 0.59
CA LEU A 57 26.29 -6.62 2.01
C LEU A 57 26.67 -7.97 2.65
N LEU A 58 27.65 -7.93 3.50
CA LEU A 58 28.23 -9.10 4.15
C LEU A 58 28.04 -8.99 5.66
N TRP A 59 27.89 -10.11 6.33
CA TRP A 59 27.93 -10.19 7.78
C TRP A 59 29.01 -11.14 8.21
N LYS A 60 29.97 -10.65 9.01
CA LYS A 60 31.06 -11.49 9.52
C LYS A 60 30.49 -12.55 10.45
N GLY A 61 30.63 -13.81 10.04
CA GLY A 61 29.94 -14.92 10.67
C GLY A 61 30.66 -15.43 11.94
N LYS A 62 29.87 -15.89 12.93
CA LYS A 62 30.27 -16.79 14.00
C LYS A 62 29.74 -18.17 13.69
N PRO A 63 30.40 -19.26 14.21
CA PRO A 63 29.90 -20.63 14.00
C PRO A 63 28.41 -20.81 14.33
N GLU A 64 27.94 -20.12 15.37
CA GLU A 64 26.56 -20.12 15.83
C GLU A 64 25.60 -19.51 14.80
N ASN A 65 26.01 -18.41 14.13
CA ASN A 65 25.22 -17.73 13.12
C ASN A 65 25.11 -18.56 11.84
N PHE A 66 26.16 -19.23 11.42
CA PHE A 66 26.13 -20.14 10.26
C PHE A 66 25.13 -21.27 10.46
N SER A 67 25.13 -21.86 11.65
CA SER A 67 24.19 -22.94 12.02
C SER A 67 22.76 -22.42 12.17
N ALA A 68 22.58 -21.30 12.88
CA ALA A 68 21.28 -20.71 13.14
C ALA A 68 20.55 -20.28 11.85
N LEU A 69 21.29 -19.82 10.85
CA LEU A 69 20.76 -19.40 9.55
C LEU A 69 20.78 -20.52 8.50
N SER A 70 21.15 -21.75 8.86
CA SER A 70 21.28 -22.88 7.93
C SER A 70 22.06 -22.49 6.67
N CYS A 71 23.23 -21.83 6.86
CA CYS A 71 24.02 -21.31 5.76
C CYS A 71 24.61 -22.44 4.91
N GLU A 72 24.52 -22.28 3.60
CA GLU A 72 25.11 -23.19 2.60
C GLU A 72 26.22 -22.46 1.83
N ALA A 73 27.15 -23.21 1.27
CA ALA A 73 28.17 -22.67 0.38
C ALA A 73 27.50 -22.09 -0.89
N ILE A 74 28.20 -21.19 -1.58
CA ILE A 74 27.78 -20.70 -2.90
C ILE A 74 27.54 -21.92 -3.80
N TYR A 75 26.43 -21.89 -4.55
CA TYR A 75 26.07 -23.00 -5.44
C TYR A 75 27.22 -23.35 -6.37
N GLY A 76 27.51 -24.63 -6.45
CA GLY A 76 28.61 -25.17 -7.24
C GLY A 76 29.94 -25.31 -6.48
N TYR A 77 30.06 -24.83 -5.25
CA TYR A 77 31.22 -25.00 -4.42
C TYR A 77 31.27 -26.44 -3.82
N MET A 78 32.34 -27.20 -4.11
CA MET A 78 32.49 -28.61 -3.72
C MET A 78 33.56 -28.86 -2.67
N GLY A 79 34.14 -27.80 -2.13
CA GLY A 79 35.25 -27.93 -1.16
C GLY A 79 34.81 -27.82 0.29
N ASN A 80 35.73 -28.12 1.22
CA ASN A 80 35.60 -27.79 2.64
C ASN A 80 35.96 -26.31 2.83
N GLY A 81 35.00 -25.41 2.72
CA GLY A 81 35.21 -23.97 2.79
C GLY A 81 35.62 -23.51 4.20
N LYS A 82 36.42 -22.46 4.23
CA LYS A 82 36.68 -21.69 5.45
C LYS A 82 35.62 -20.58 5.55
N HIS A 83 34.41 -20.92 5.97
CA HIS A 83 33.32 -19.98 6.06
C HIS A 83 33.68 -18.78 6.94
N GLU A 84 33.58 -17.56 6.40
CA GLU A 84 33.98 -16.33 7.06
C GLU A 84 32.84 -15.30 7.07
N SER A 85 32.18 -15.08 5.93
CA SER A 85 31.16 -14.06 5.79
C SER A 85 29.86 -14.64 5.24
N ILE A 86 28.75 -14.25 5.86
CA ILE A 86 27.38 -14.53 5.41
C ILE A 86 27.00 -13.44 4.40
N VAL A 87 26.58 -13.84 3.20
CA VAL A 87 26.15 -12.91 2.15
C VAL A 87 24.70 -12.51 2.39
N LEU A 88 24.46 -11.27 2.76
CA LEU A 88 23.11 -10.72 2.97
C LEU A 88 22.55 -10.08 1.69
N ASP A 89 23.39 -9.42 0.89
CA ASP A 89 23.03 -8.95 -0.47
C ASP A 89 24.20 -9.16 -1.42
N GLY A 90 23.85 -9.40 -2.70
CA GLY A 90 24.82 -9.64 -3.77
C GLY A 90 25.04 -11.12 -4.11
N GLN A 91 24.25 -12.04 -3.58
CA GLN A 91 24.33 -13.48 -3.85
C GLN A 91 24.34 -13.79 -5.36
N GLN A 92 23.42 -13.22 -6.13
CA GLN A 92 23.33 -13.46 -7.58
C GLN A 92 24.64 -13.08 -8.29
N ARG A 93 25.22 -11.92 -7.90
CA ARG A 93 26.48 -11.42 -8.47
C ARG A 93 27.66 -12.31 -8.10
N LEU A 94 27.77 -12.70 -6.82
CA LEU A 94 28.84 -13.59 -6.36
C LEU A 94 28.76 -14.97 -7.04
N THR A 95 27.57 -15.54 -7.15
CA THR A 95 27.35 -16.81 -7.85
C THR A 95 27.66 -16.68 -9.35
N ALA A 96 27.27 -15.58 -9.99
CA ALA A 96 27.59 -15.29 -11.38
C ALA A 96 29.10 -15.21 -11.61
N MET A 97 29.83 -14.48 -10.75
CA MET A 97 31.29 -14.41 -10.81
C MET A 97 31.94 -15.78 -10.54
N TYR A 98 31.40 -16.57 -9.61
CA TYR A 98 31.87 -17.93 -9.37
C TYR A 98 31.79 -18.79 -10.64
N TYR A 99 30.63 -18.77 -11.32
CA TYR A 99 30.45 -19.52 -12.57
C TYR A 99 31.32 -19.00 -13.72
N ALA A 100 31.42 -17.70 -13.90
CA ALA A 100 32.18 -17.12 -15.02
C ALA A 100 33.70 -17.31 -14.84
N PHE A 101 34.24 -17.06 -13.65
CA PHE A 101 35.68 -17.06 -13.42
C PHE A 101 36.24 -18.39 -12.93
N LEU A 102 35.45 -19.19 -12.21
CA LEU A 102 35.93 -20.47 -11.68
C LEU A 102 35.42 -21.68 -12.47
N ALA A 103 34.39 -21.48 -13.29
CA ALA A 103 33.81 -22.46 -14.23
C ALA A 103 33.63 -23.86 -13.63
N PRO A 104 32.85 -24.03 -12.55
CA PRO A 104 32.69 -25.33 -11.90
C PRO A 104 32.19 -26.39 -12.89
N ASP A 105 32.57 -27.65 -12.65
CA ASP A 105 32.12 -28.77 -13.52
C ASP A 105 30.69 -29.22 -13.16
N LEU A 106 29.76 -28.28 -13.21
CA LEU A 106 28.35 -28.46 -12.86
C LEU A 106 27.45 -27.66 -13.83
N PRO A 107 26.21 -28.12 -14.05
CA PRO A 107 25.22 -27.31 -14.75
C PRO A 107 24.95 -25.99 -14.04
N LEU A 108 24.56 -24.96 -14.77
CA LEU A 108 24.05 -23.73 -14.17
C LEU A 108 22.73 -24.05 -13.41
N PRO A 109 22.46 -23.44 -12.23
CA PRO A 109 21.22 -23.67 -11.50
C PRO A 109 19.98 -23.55 -12.39
N ASN A 110 19.01 -24.44 -12.18
CA ASN A 110 17.78 -24.54 -12.98
C ASN A 110 17.99 -24.79 -14.48
N ARG A 111 19.18 -25.31 -14.88
CA ARG A 111 19.53 -25.70 -16.24
C ARG A 111 20.13 -27.10 -16.27
N SER A 112 20.06 -27.75 -17.42
CA SER A 112 20.66 -29.08 -17.61
C SER A 112 22.09 -29.04 -18.17
N ASN A 113 22.57 -27.88 -18.59
CA ASN A 113 23.86 -27.71 -19.24
C ASN A 113 24.84 -26.88 -18.38
N ARG A 114 26.13 -27.21 -18.51
CA ARG A 114 27.24 -26.38 -18.12
C ARG A 114 27.46 -25.29 -19.15
N TYR A 115 27.70 -24.07 -18.69
CA TYR A 115 27.93 -22.90 -19.56
C TYR A 115 29.37 -22.42 -19.42
N PHE A 116 29.95 -22.00 -20.57
CA PHE A 116 31.29 -21.41 -20.67
C PHE A 116 31.13 -19.94 -21.06
N TYR A 117 31.79 -19.05 -20.35
CA TYR A 117 31.73 -17.61 -20.56
C TYR A 117 33.08 -17.14 -21.14
N PHE A 118 33.04 -16.28 -22.14
CA PHE A 118 34.23 -15.85 -22.85
C PHE A 118 34.08 -14.44 -23.42
N VAL A 119 35.23 -13.83 -23.78
CA VAL A 119 35.30 -12.57 -24.50
C VAL A 119 35.87 -12.82 -25.90
N ARG A 120 35.22 -12.29 -26.93
CA ARG A 120 35.76 -12.23 -28.26
C ARG A 120 36.73 -11.04 -28.37
N VAL A 121 38.01 -11.29 -28.36
CA VAL A 121 39.06 -10.28 -28.29
C VAL A 121 38.99 -9.29 -29.47
N ASP A 122 38.76 -9.79 -30.70
CA ASP A 122 38.61 -8.97 -31.89
C ASP A 122 37.45 -7.99 -31.78
N ARG A 123 36.29 -8.44 -31.30
CA ARG A 123 35.09 -7.63 -31.09
C ARG A 123 35.26 -6.61 -29.97
N PHE A 124 35.89 -7.03 -28.87
CA PHE A 124 36.17 -6.16 -27.76
C PHE A 124 37.10 -5.01 -28.14
N MET A 125 38.16 -5.31 -28.86
CA MET A 125 39.12 -4.32 -29.34
C MET A 125 38.56 -3.41 -30.45
N ASP A 126 37.48 -3.84 -31.11
CA ASP A 126 36.70 -3.03 -32.09
C ASP A 126 35.63 -2.19 -31.42
N GLU A 127 35.55 -2.16 -30.05
CA GLU A 127 34.51 -1.49 -29.25
C GLU A 127 33.07 -1.99 -29.52
N LYS A 128 32.94 -3.20 -30.13
CA LYS A 128 31.65 -3.88 -30.33
C LYS A 128 31.28 -4.70 -29.11
N TYR A 129 31.08 -4.01 -28.00
CA TYR A 129 30.91 -4.63 -26.67
C TYR A 129 29.71 -5.56 -26.58
N ASP A 130 28.63 -5.29 -27.33
CA ASP A 130 27.43 -6.14 -27.38
C ASP A 130 27.69 -7.48 -28.06
N GLU A 131 28.69 -7.57 -28.94
CA GLU A 131 29.11 -8.78 -29.63
C GLU A 131 30.32 -9.46 -28.97
N ALA A 132 30.99 -8.77 -28.07
CA ALA A 132 32.24 -9.22 -27.47
C ALA A 132 32.04 -10.22 -26.33
N PHE A 133 30.99 -10.09 -25.56
CA PHE A 133 30.70 -10.96 -24.39
C PHE A 133 29.65 -11.98 -24.76
N ASP A 134 30.01 -13.26 -24.61
CA ASP A 134 29.16 -14.36 -25.06
C ASP A 134 29.33 -15.60 -24.16
N TYR A 135 28.43 -16.56 -24.32
CA TYR A 135 28.44 -17.83 -23.61
C TYR A 135 27.98 -18.98 -24.51
N ASP A 136 28.43 -20.19 -24.23
CA ASP A 136 27.99 -21.37 -24.94
C ASP A 136 27.95 -22.60 -24.01
N TRP A 137 27.16 -23.62 -24.40
CA TRP A 137 26.96 -24.86 -23.64
C TRP A 137 27.14 -26.12 -24.48
N SER A 138 27.46 -25.98 -25.79
CA SER A 138 27.55 -27.12 -26.69
C SER A 138 28.82 -27.95 -26.41
N ARG A 139 28.75 -29.25 -26.74
CA ARG A 139 29.91 -30.14 -26.57
C ARG A 139 31.12 -29.70 -27.40
N GLY A 140 30.89 -29.01 -28.51
CA GLY A 140 31.96 -28.43 -29.33
C GLY A 140 32.76 -27.38 -28.60
N TRP A 141 32.09 -26.54 -27.83
CA TRP A 141 32.74 -25.47 -27.03
C TRP A 141 33.59 -26.00 -25.88
N ALA A 142 33.24 -27.11 -25.27
CA ALA A 142 34.11 -27.75 -24.27
C ALA A 142 35.50 -28.11 -24.86
N LYS A 143 35.57 -28.46 -26.14
CA LYS A 143 36.84 -28.68 -26.84
C LYS A 143 37.59 -27.37 -27.10
N VAL A 144 36.91 -26.35 -27.59
CA VAL A 144 37.50 -25.02 -27.80
C VAL A 144 38.09 -24.44 -26.50
N ILE A 145 37.35 -24.52 -25.39
CA ILE A 145 37.80 -24.03 -24.09
C ILE A 145 39.02 -24.83 -23.54
N SER A 146 39.21 -26.08 -23.96
CA SER A 146 40.36 -26.90 -23.58
C SER A 146 41.55 -26.83 -24.55
N ASP A 147 41.37 -26.22 -25.73
CA ASP A 147 42.39 -26.13 -26.79
C ASP A 147 42.84 -24.66 -26.97
N PRO A 148 44.04 -24.28 -26.54
CA PRO A 148 44.56 -22.93 -26.68
C PRO A 148 44.66 -22.46 -28.13
N GLU A 149 45.03 -23.31 -29.08
CA GLU A 149 45.13 -22.89 -30.48
C GLU A 149 43.77 -22.57 -31.08
N ALA A 150 42.74 -23.35 -30.76
CA ALA A 150 41.36 -23.06 -31.17
C ALA A 150 40.83 -21.77 -30.55
N GLN A 151 41.24 -21.47 -29.32
CA GLN A 151 40.91 -20.18 -28.67
C GLN A 151 41.57 -19.00 -29.40
N TYR A 152 42.85 -19.14 -29.74
CA TYR A 152 43.59 -18.07 -30.43
C TYR A 152 43.07 -17.83 -31.85
N GLU A 153 42.78 -18.88 -32.58
CA GLU A 153 42.24 -18.81 -33.93
C GLU A 153 40.83 -18.16 -33.94
N GLY A 154 39.98 -18.53 -32.98
CA GLY A 154 38.63 -18.01 -32.81
C GLY A 154 38.55 -16.68 -32.08
N HIS A 155 39.68 -16.06 -31.68
CA HIS A 155 39.75 -14.85 -30.84
C HIS A 155 39.01 -14.95 -29.50
N ILE A 156 38.96 -16.14 -28.90
CA ILE A 156 38.15 -16.47 -27.73
C ILE A 156 39.04 -16.43 -26.48
N PHE A 157 38.75 -15.49 -25.57
CA PHE A 157 39.37 -15.45 -24.26
C PHE A 157 38.41 -16.06 -23.21
N PRO A 158 38.67 -17.26 -22.69
CA PRO A 158 37.87 -17.86 -21.65
C PRO A 158 37.98 -17.08 -20.34
N LEU A 159 36.86 -16.63 -19.74
CA LEU A 159 36.86 -15.89 -18.47
C LEU A 159 37.43 -16.71 -17.33
N SER A 160 37.30 -18.04 -17.39
CA SER A 160 37.91 -18.95 -16.41
C SER A 160 39.43 -18.86 -16.31
N THR A 161 40.12 -18.29 -17.31
CA THR A 161 41.56 -18.02 -17.26
C THR A 161 41.92 -17.04 -16.12
N ILE A 162 41.05 -16.04 -15.82
CA ILE A 162 41.23 -15.10 -14.72
C ILE A 162 41.15 -15.80 -13.35
N GLY A 163 40.29 -16.80 -13.19
CA GLY A 163 40.13 -17.58 -11.96
C GLY A 163 41.22 -18.63 -11.71
N GLN A 164 42.07 -18.89 -12.71
CA GLN A 164 43.23 -19.77 -12.55
C GLN A 164 44.37 -19.03 -11.82
N SER A 165 45.06 -19.74 -10.97
CA SER A 165 46.17 -19.16 -10.24
C SER A 165 47.48 -19.13 -11.04
N GLY A 166 48.40 -18.25 -10.65
CA GLY A 166 49.77 -18.21 -11.17
C GLY A 166 49.89 -17.58 -12.55
N TRP A 167 50.52 -18.22 -13.49
CA TRP A 167 50.88 -17.69 -14.79
C TRP A 167 49.81 -17.88 -15.88
N ALA A 168 48.64 -18.37 -15.57
CA ALA A 168 47.61 -18.71 -16.58
C ALA A 168 47.22 -17.51 -17.45
N LEU A 169 46.94 -16.37 -16.86
CA LEU A 169 46.58 -15.14 -17.56
C LEU A 169 47.73 -14.61 -18.45
N PRO A 170 48.96 -14.37 -17.91
CA PRO A 170 50.10 -13.97 -18.72
C PRO A 170 50.43 -14.97 -19.83
N ASN A 171 50.38 -16.26 -19.55
CA ASN A 171 50.66 -17.32 -20.53
C ASN A 171 49.64 -17.30 -21.67
N TRP A 172 48.36 -17.07 -21.38
CA TRP A 172 47.34 -17.00 -22.41
C TRP A 172 47.59 -15.79 -23.34
N VAL A 173 47.87 -14.61 -22.79
CA VAL A 173 48.16 -13.38 -23.55
C VAL A 173 49.39 -13.57 -24.44
N GLN A 174 50.47 -14.08 -23.87
CA GLN A 174 51.70 -14.37 -24.63
C GLN A 174 51.48 -15.45 -25.68
N GLY A 175 50.68 -16.47 -25.39
CA GLY A 175 50.32 -17.52 -26.33
C GLY A 175 49.54 -17.00 -27.53
N TYR A 176 48.53 -16.16 -27.27
CA TYR A 176 47.73 -15.48 -28.30
C TYR A 176 48.59 -14.57 -29.17
N GLU A 177 49.47 -13.75 -28.58
CA GLU A 177 50.40 -12.89 -29.29
C GLU A 177 51.36 -13.70 -30.19
N ARG A 178 51.97 -14.79 -29.62
CA ARG A 178 52.89 -15.67 -30.36
C ARG A 178 52.18 -16.36 -31.54
N TYR A 179 51.01 -16.92 -31.33
CA TYR A 179 50.22 -17.58 -32.37
C TYR A 179 50.02 -16.65 -33.60
N TRP A 180 49.61 -15.40 -33.35
CA TRP A 180 49.38 -14.46 -34.45
C TRP A 180 50.67 -13.91 -35.04
N LYS A 181 51.78 -13.83 -34.32
CA LYS A 181 53.10 -13.53 -34.89
C LYS A 181 53.56 -14.66 -35.86
N GLU A 182 53.38 -15.92 -35.49
CA GLU A 182 53.70 -17.05 -36.32
C GLU A 182 52.82 -17.09 -37.58
N LYS A 183 51.52 -16.84 -37.43
CA LYS A 183 50.58 -16.71 -38.57
C LYS A 183 51.00 -15.55 -39.51
N ALA A 184 51.36 -14.38 -38.95
CA ALA A 184 51.85 -13.25 -39.75
C ALA A 184 53.12 -13.58 -40.54
N ALA A 185 54.03 -14.32 -39.94
CA ALA A 185 55.25 -14.76 -40.62
C ALA A 185 54.96 -15.74 -41.78
N ALA A 186 54.04 -16.71 -41.55
CA ALA A 186 53.64 -17.68 -42.58
C ALA A 186 52.90 -17.01 -43.77
N VAL A 187 51.98 -16.07 -43.46
CA VAL A 187 51.21 -15.33 -44.48
C VAL A 187 52.11 -14.39 -45.27
N LYS A 188 53.12 -13.76 -44.62
CA LYS A 188 54.10 -12.94 -45.34
C LYS A 188 54.91 -13.73 -46.36
N ALA A 189 55.19 -14.99 -46.06
CA ALA A 189 55.88 -15.88 -46.98
C ALA A 189 54.99 -16.28 -48.21
N ALA A 190 53.65 -16.21 -48.07
CA ALA A 190 52.68 -16.50 -49.15
C ALA A 190 52.21 -15.24 -49.90
N ASP A 191 52.70 -14.03 -49.58
CA ASP A 191 52.35 -12.73 -50.17
C ASP A 191 50.84 -12.36 -50.11
N ASP A 192 50.12 -12.85 -49.09
CA ASP A 192 48.71 -12.54 -48.84
C ASP A 192 48.59 -11.28 -47.97
N GLN A 193 48.47 -10.11 -48.58
CA GLN A 193 48.39 -8.82 -47.92
C GLN A 193 47.17 -8.61 -46.99
N PRO A 194 45.94 -9.06 -47.33
CA PRO A 194 44.80 -8.96 -46.42
C PRO A 194 44.99 -9.74 -45.12
N SER A 195 45.43 -11.00 -45.21
CA SER A 195 45.69 -11.88 -44.07
C SER A 195 46.86 -11.40 -43.23
N LEU A 196 47.86 -10.78 -43.84
CA LEU A 196 48.99 -10.14 -43.11
C LEU A 196 48.53 -8.95 -42.28
N LYS A 197 47.66 -8.07 -42.79
CA LYS A 197 47.07 -6.95 -42.03
C LYS A 197 46.22 -7.45 -40.86
N LEU A 198 45.42 -8.49 -41.07
CA LEU A 198 44.64 -9.10 -40.00
C LEU A 198 45.55 -9.64 -38.89
N ALA A 199 46.55 -10.42 -39.23
CA ALA A 199 47.45 -10.99 -38.25
C ALA A 199 48.26 -9.93 -37.47
N ALA A 200 48.72 -8.86 -38.14
CA ALA A 200 49.39 -7.72 -37.51
C ALA A 200 48.45 -7.01 -36.48
N ARG A 201 47.19 -6.80 -36.86
CA ARG A 201 46.16 -6.25 -35.96
C ARG A 201 45.90 -7.15 -34.78
N CYS A 202 45.86 -8.46 -34.95
CA CYS A 202 45.68 -9.40 -33.83
C CYS A 202 46.86 -9.36 -32.85
N VAL A 203 48.09 -9.12 -33.31
CA VAL A 203 49.27 -8.92 -32.44
C VAL A 203 49.12 -7.63 -31.63
N GLU A 204 48.71 -6.51 -32.26
CA GLU A 204 48.43 -5.27 -31.54
C GLU A 204 47.30 -5.46 -30.50
N ASN A 205 46.24 -6.13 -30.89
CA ASN A 205 45.12 -6.44 -30.00
C ASN A 205 45.57 -7.30 -28.80
N ALA A 206 46.50 -8.24 -28.96
CA ALA A 206 47.01 -9.06 -27.88
C ALA A 206 47.66 -8.23 -26.79
N VAL A 207 48.46 -7.26 -27.15
CA VAL A 207 49.18 -6.34 -26.23
C VAL A 207 48.15 -5.46 -25.49
N ALA A 208 47.31 -4.78 -26.26
CA ALA A 208 46.31 -3.86 -25.67
C ALA A 208 45.28 -4.57 -24.77
N PHE A 209 44.82 -5.75 -25.20
CA PHE A 209 43.93 -6.58 -24.40
C PHE A 209 44.59 -7.08 -23.13
N GLY A 210 45.90 -7.47 -23.22
CA GLY A 210 46.68 -7.86 -22.05
C GLY A 210 46.83 -6.75 -21.03
N GLU A 211 47.07 -5.52 -21.44
CA GLU A 211 47.11 -4.33 -20.57
C GLU A 211 45.74 -4.08 -19.94
N HIS A 212 44.66 -4.22 -20.71
CA HIS A 212 43.29 -4.08 -20.20
C HIS A 212 42.97 -5.15 -19.14
N LEU A 213 43.30 -6.40 -19.38
CA LEU A 213 43.12 -7.51 -18.42
C LEU A 213 43.90 -7.25 -17.12
N LYS A 214 45.12 -6.72 -17.23
CA LYS A 214 45.92 -6.33 -16.06
C LYS A 214 45.21 -5.24 -15.27
N GLY A 215 44.71 -4.20 -15.95
CA GLY A 215 43.93 -3.14 -15.31
C GLY A 215 42.74 -3.67 -14.53
N ILE A 216 41.91 -4.54 -15.13
CA ILE A 216 40.75 -5.15 -14.47
C ILE A 216 41.15 -5.99 -13.28
N THR A 217 42.14 -6.84 -13.41
CA THR A 217 42.53 -7.79 -12.35
C THR A 217 43.21 -7.10 -11.17
N GLU A 218 43.95 -6.03 -11.39
CA GLU A 218 44.72 -5.31 -10.37
C GLU A 218 43.98 -4.10 -9.80
N GLN A 219 43.18 -3.38 -10.60
CA GLN A 219 42.63 -2.08 -10.22
C GLN A 219 41.12 -2.07 -10.00
N TYR A 220 40.37 -2.98 -10.65
CA TYR A 220 38.92 -3.01 -10.46
C TYR A 220 38.56 -3.39 -9.04
N GLN A 221 37.75 -2.52 -8.39
CA GLN A 221 37.38 -2.64 -7.00
C GLN A 221 35.86 -2.85 -6.86
N ILE A 222 35.49 -3.82 -6.07
CA ILE A 222 34.09 -4.11 -5.74
C ILE A 222 33.82 -3.57 -4.35
N ALA A 223 32.85 -2.67 -4.24
CA ALA A 223 32.43 -2.11 -2.96
C ALA A 223 31.68 -3.14 -2.12
N PHE A 224 31.95 -3.17 -0.82
CA PHE A 224 31.17 -3.98 0.11
C PHE A 224 30.99 -3.28 1.45
N ILE A 225 29.95 -3.66 2.18
CA ILE A 225 29.73 -3.29 3.57
C ILE A 225 29.77 -4.58 4.38
N GLU A 226 30.66 -4.67 5.34
CA GLU A 226 30.72 -5.83 6.23
C GLU A 226 30.19 -5.46 7.62
N LEU A 227 29.13 -6.17 8.04
CA LEU A 227 28.56 -6.03 9.36
C LEU A 227 29.42 -6.80 10.38
N ASP A 228 29.60 -6.18 11.55
CA ASP A 228 30.40 -6.76 12.63
C ASP A 228 29.78 -8.08 13.15
N GLN A 229 30.61 -9.04 13.46
CA GLN A 229 30.21 -10.33 14.01
C GLN A 229 29.48 -10.24 15.36
N GLU A 230 29.68 -9.15 16.12
CA GLU A 230 29.03 -8.91 17.41
C GLU A 230 27.65 -8.28 17.29
N LEU A 231 27.22 -7.94 16.05
CA LEU A 231 25.86 -7.47 15.84
C LEU A 231 24.85 -8.57 16.15
N GLU A 232 23.87 -8.23 16.94
CA GLU A 232 22.74 -9.11 17.24
C GLU A 232 21.88 -9.33 15.97
N VAL A 233 21.29 -10.51 15.86
CA VAL A 233 20.54 -10.94 14.67
C VAL A 233 19.38 -10.00 14.37
N ASP A 234 18.70 -9.42 15.40
CA ASP A 234 17.62 -8.47 15.24
C ASP A 234 18.05 -7.19 14.49
N LYS A 235 19.25 -6.67 14.81
CA LYS A 235 19.81 -5.50 14.10
C LYS A 235 20.24 -5.83 12.69
N VAL A 236 20.75 -7.04 12.46
CA VAL A 236 21.08 -7.51 11.11
C VAL A 236 19.81 -7.63 10.28
N CYS A 237 18.70 -8.13 10.85
CA CYS A 237 17.40 -8.18 10.20
C CYS A 237 16.89 -6.80 9.77
N ASP A 238 17.04 -5.81 10.64
CA ASP A 238 16.59 -4.44 10.36
C ASP A 238 17.42 -3.81 9.22
N ILE A 239 18.76 -3.92 9.31
CA ILE A 239 19.67 -3.43 8.25
C ILE A 239 19.38 -4.10 6.92
N PHE A 240 19.21 -5.42 6.92
CA PHE A 240 18.90 -6.22 5.76
C PHE A 240 17.61 -5.75 5.06
N THR A 241 16.56 -5.54 5.84
CA THR A 241 15.26 -5.08 5.31
C THR A 241 15.34 -3.68 4.74
N GLN A 242 16.10 -2.78 5.37
CA GLN A 242 16.29 -1.41 4.89
C GLN A 242 17.09 -1.35 3.59
N VAL A 243 18.15 -2.14 3.46
CA VAL A 243 19.00 -2.18 2.25
C VAL A 243 18.24 -2.77 1.06
N ASN A 244 17.46 -3.83 1.28
CA ASN A 244 16.70 -4.51 0.23
C ASN A 244 15.41 -3.80 -0.18
N SER A 245 15.06 -2.66 0.43
CA SER A 245 13.84 -1.91 0.11
C SER A 245 13.76 -1.39 -1.35
N LYS A 246 14.90 -1.33 -2.07
CA LYS A 246 15.00 -0.80 -3.46
C LYS A 246 15.34 -1.87 -4.52
N GLY A 247 15.54 -3.14 -4.14
CA GLY A 247 15.86 -4.23 -5.04
C GLY A 247 14.83 -5.36 -5.05
N VAL A 248 15.18 -6.53 -5.58
CA VAL A 248 14.34 -7.73 -5.47
C VAL A 248 14.31 -8.16 -4.01
N ARG A 249 13.14 -8.08 -3.42
CA ARG A 249 12.90 -8.14 -1.98
C ARG A 249 13.15 -9.54 -1.45
N LEU A 250 14.18 -9.69 -0.61
CA LEU A 250 14.20 -10.76 0.39
C LEU A 250 13.27 -10.35 1.53
N ASP A 251 12.36 -11.24 1.87
CA ASP A 251 11.30 -10.96 2.83
C ASP A 251 11.76 -11.31 4.26
N VAL A 252 11.38 -10.49 5.23
CA VAL A 252 11.57 -10.79 6.66
C VAL A 252 10.95 -12.15 7.06
N PHE A 253 9.92 -12.58 6.34
CA PHE A 253 9.31 -13.89 6.51
C PHE A 253 10.31 -15.03 6.25
N ASP A 254 11.11 -14.94 5.18
CA ASP A 254 12.11 -15.94 4.86
C ASP A 254 13.20 -16.03 5.94
N LEU A 255 13.59 -14.88 6.49
CA LEU A 255 14.54 -14.84 7.61
C LEU A 255 13.95 -15.48 8.88
N VAL A 256 12.72 -15.14 9.24
CA VAL A 256 12.04 -15.74 10.41
C VAL A 256 11.86 -17.25 10.19
N ASN A 257 11.52 -17.70 8.98
CA ASN A 257 11.42 -19.11 8.62
C ASN A 257 12.76 -19.86 8.84
N ALA A 258 13.88 -19.26 8.40
CA ALA A 258 15.21 -19.86 8.60
C ALA A 258 15.56 -20.02 10.08
N LEU A 259 15.25 -19.02 10.91
CA LEU A 259 15.48 -19.06 12.35
C LEU A 259 14.56 -20.04 13.09
N LEU A 260 13.39 -20.35 12.54
CA LEU A 260 12.44 -21.33 13.11
C LEU A 260 12.73 -22.76 12.68
N LYS A 261 13.32 -22.98 11.50
CA LYS A 261 13.62 -24.30 10.95
C LYS A 261 14.47 -25.19 11.89
N PRO A 262 15.57 -24.70 12.49
CA PRO A 262 16.35 -25.49 13.47
C PRO A 262 15.57 -25.82 14.75
N LYS A 263 14.52 -25.04 15.06
CA LYS A 263 13.62 -25.27 16.20
C LYS A 263 12.49 -26.27 15.89
N GLY A 264 12.46 -26.82 14.65
CA GLY A 264 11.47 -27.81 14.21
C GLY A 264 10.20 -27.20 13.60
N LEU A 265 10.13 -25.90 13.36
CA LEU A 265 8.98 -25.23 12.77
C LEU A 265 9.28 -24.78 11.34
N GLN A 266 8.42 -25.15 10.40
CA GLN A 266 8.55 -24.76 8.99
C GLN A 266 7.44 -23.76 8.60
N LEU A 267 7.76 -22.49 8.71
CA LEU A 267 6.80 -21.39 8.50
C LEU A 267 6.24 -21.37 7.07
N LYS A 268 7.03 -21.79 6.08
CA LYS A 268 6.57 -21.90 4.67
C LYS A 268 5.43 -22.90 4.48
N TYR A 269 5.40 -24.01 5.26
CA TYR A 269 4.27 -24.94 5.21
C TYR A 269 3.02 -24.35 5.86
N MET A 270 3.17 -23.70 7.01
CA MET A 270 2.06 -23.01 7.66
C MET A 270 1.46 -21.91 6.77
N TRP A 271 2.31 -21.23 6.01
CA TRP A 271 1.85 -20.24 5.03
C TRP A 271 1.05 -20.88 3.89
N ARG A 272 1.51 -22.00 3.34
CA ARG A 272 0.77 -22.71 2.26
C ARG A 272 -0.63 -23.12 2.68
N GLU A 273 -0.80 -23.55 3.93
CA GLU A 273 -2.11 -23.89 4.50
C GLU A 273 -2.98 -22.63 4.68
N ALA A 274 -2.41 -21.53 5.11
CA ALA A 274 -3.13 -20.27 5.33
C ALA A 274 -3.47 -19.52 4.03
N ALA A 275 -2.67 -19.69 2.98
CA ALA A 275 -2.74 -18.88 1.76
C ALA A 275 -4.12 -18.90 1.09
N GLN A 276 -4.77 -20.07 1.01
CA GLN A 276 -6.10 -20.21 0.40
C GLN A 276 -7.20 -19.43 1.14
N ARG A 277 -7.04 -19.22 2.44
CA ARG A 277 -7.99 -18.45 3.26
C ARG A 277 -7.86 -16.94 3.06
N LEU A 278 -6.75 -16.49 2.52
CA LEU A 278 -6.35 -15.08 2.40
C LEU A 278 -6.19 -14.65 0.93
N ASP A 279 -6.64 -15.44 -0.02
CA ASP A 279 -6.45 -15.29 -1.47
C ASP A 279 -7.23 -14.14 -2.11
N PHE A 280 -8.18 -13.54 -1.39
CA PHE A 280 -8.95 -12.39 -1.87
C PHE A 280 -8.06 -11.21 -2.26
N VAL A 281 -6.91 -11.04 -1.63
CA VAL A 281 -5.99 -9.93 -1.86
C VAL A 281 -4.71 -10.46 -2.51
N GLU A 282 -4.47 -10.07 -3.76
CA GLU A 282 -3.24 -10.38 -4.46
C GLU A 282 -2.09 -9.52 -3.91
N THR A 283 -1.26 -10.11 -3.06
CA THR A 283 -0.05 -9.49 -2.53
C THR A 283 0.99 -10.54 -2.17
N ASP A 284 2.24 -10.24 -2.47
CA ASP A 284 3.42 -11.01 -2.06
C ASP A 284 3.77 -10.87 -0.57
N LYS A 285 3.04 -10.00 0.17
CA LYS A 285 3.31 -9.66 1.57
C LYS A 285 2.37 -10.30 2.58
N MET A 286 1.41 -11.09 2.16
CA MET A 286 0.38 -11.61 3.06
C MET A 286 0.97 -12.51 4.17
N ASN A 287 2.03 -13.25 3.86
CA ASN A 287 2.80 -14.03 4.81
C ASN A 287 3.44 -13.15 5.91
N VAL A 288 3.99 -11.99 5.54
CA VAL A 288 4.51 -11.00 6.50
C VAL A 288 3.38 -10.36 7.30
N TYR A 289 2.23 -10.12 6.69
CA TYR A 289 1.09 -9.53 7.38
C TYR A 289 0.59 -10.40 8.53
N ILE A 290 0.66 -11.72 8.43
CA ILE A 290 0.35 -12.62 9.55
C ILE A 290 1.31 -12.36 10.71
N LEU A 291 2.63 -12.29 10.45
CA LEU A 291 3.63 -11.98 11.48
C LEU A 291 3.41 -10.58 12.07
N GLN A 292 3.05 -9.60 11.24
CA GLN A 292 2.76 -8.25 11.71
C GLN A 292 1.54 -8.22 12.64
N VAL A 293 0.46 -8.95 12.35
CA VAL A 293 -0.70 -9.09 13.24
C VAL A 293 -0.30 -9.71 14.57
N MET A 294 0.48 -10.82 14.55
CA MET A 294 1.01 -11.44 15.77
C MET A 294 1.79 -10.42 16.61
N SER A 295 2.67 -9.66 15.96
CA SER A 295 3.53 -8.68 16.62
C SER A 295 2.75 -7.51 17.20
N ILE A 296 1.83 -6.93 16.44
CA ILE A 296 0.95 -5.84 16.88
C ILE A 296 0.15 -6.27 18.12
N LEU A 297 -0.48 -7.44 18.08
CA LEU A 297 -1.28 -7.94 19.20
C LEU A 297 -0.45 -8.21 20.47
N ARG A 298 0.83 -8.57 20.33
CA ARG A 298 1.69 -8.89 21.46
C ARG A 298 2.41 -7.69 22.07
N GLN A 299 2.86 -6.76 21.22
CA GLN A 299 3.74 -5.68 21.65
C GLN A 299 3.42 -4.30 21.08
N GLY A 300 2.38 -4.17 20.23
CA GLY A 300 1.95 -2.90 19.63
C GLY A 300 2.80 -2.43 18.44
N TYR A 301 3.83 -3.16 18.06
CA TYR A 301 4.79 -2.77 17.02
C TYR A 301 4.95 -3.87 15.98
N CYS A 302 5.23 -3.51 14.71
CA CYS A 302 5.28 -4.47 13.60
C CYS A 302 6.40 -4.22 12.56
N SER A 303 7.34 -3.32 12.83
CA SER A 303 8.50 -3.21 11.94
C SER A 303 9.37 -4.48 12.01
N PRO A 304 10.21 -4.75 11.01
CA PRO A 304 10.97 -6.02 10.92
C PRO A 304 11.72 -6.42 12.19
N MET A 305 12.33 -5.45 12.87
CA MET A 305 13.02 -5.68 14.15
C MET A 305 12.10 -6.34 15.20
N TYR A 306 10.82 -5.93 15.25
CA TYR A 306 9.89 -6.48 16.22
C TYR A 306 9.41 -7.88 15.86
N LEU A 307 9.43 -8.26 14.57
CA LEU A 307 9.06 -9.61 14.14
C LEU A 307 10.07 -10.66 14.60
N TYR A 308 11.34 -10.28 14.79
CA TYR A 308 12.36 -11.15 15.37
C TYR A 308 12.00 -11.63 16.78
N PHE A 309 11.37 -10.78 17.60
CA PHE A 309 10.96 -11.15 18.96
C PHE A 309 9.75 -12.12 19.02
N LEU A 310 9.19 -12.49 17.87
CA LEU A 310 8.21 -13.57 17.77
C LEU A 310 8.85 -14.97 17.78
N LEU A 311 10.18 -15.07 17.70
CA LEU A 311 10.87 -16.36 17.78
C LEU A 311 10.67 -17.00 19.15
N PRO A 312 10.28 -18.29 19.23
CA PRO A 312 10.10 -18.99 20.49
C PRO A 312 11.32 -18.94 21.38
N GLY A 313 11.15 -18.49 22.61
CA GLY A 313 12.21 -18.33 23.60
C GLY A 313 13.10 -17.10 23.43
N GLN A 314 12.83 -16.24 22.43
CA GLN A 314 13.62 -15.02 22.22
C GLN A 314 13.35 -13.98 23.31
N GLU A 315 14.41 -13.54 23.99
CA GLU A 315 14.36 -12.50 25.00
C GLU A 315 14.34 -11.10 24.36
N LYS A 316 13.47 -10.25 24.85
CA LYS A 316 13.38 -8.81 24.51
C LYS A 316 13.68 -7.98 25.75
N SER A 317 14.56 -7.00 25.64
CA SER A 317 14.80 -6.03 26.70
C SER A 317 13.70 -4.96 26.67
N VAL A 318 12.92 -4.84 27.70
CA VAL A 318 11.87 -3.84 27.89
C VAL A 318 12.29 -2.88 28.99
N ARG A 319 12.09 -1.58 28.75
CA ARG A 319 12.33 -0.55 29.76
C ARG A 319 11.00 -0.19 30.43
N ASP A 320 10.93 -0.39 31.72
CA ASP A 320 9.78 -0.04 32.53
C ASP A 320 9.73 1.47 32.80
N PRO A 321 8.56 2.05 33.18
CA PRO A 321 8.40 3.48 33.42
C PRO A 321 9.34 4.07 34.47
N ASP A 322 9.82 3.26 35.42
CA ASP A 322 10.79 3.62 36.46
C ASP A 322 12.25 3.67 35.95
N GLY A 323 12.45 3.31 34.65
CA GLY A 323 13.77 3.28 34.01
C GLY A 323 14.52 1.96 34.14
N THR A 324 14.01 1.00 34.90
CA THR A 324 14.59 -0.35 35.01
C THR A 324 14.44 -1.12 33.70
N ARG A 325 15.35 -2.09 33.47
CA ARG A 325 15.27 -2.98 32.30
C ARG A 325 14.95 -4.39 32.75
N ARG A 326 13.89 -4.94 32.21
CA ARG A 326 13.54 -6.35 32.37
C ARG A 326 13.64 -7.10 31.05
N LYS A 327 13.83 -8.39 31.12
CA LYS A 327 13.76 -9.29 29.97
C LYS A 327 12.36 -9.89 29.92
N GLU A 328 11.79 -9.90 28.71
CA GLU A 328 10.50 -10.49 28.41
C GLU A 328 10.60 -11.44 27.24
N VAL A 329 9.94 -12.60 27.33
CA VAL A 329 9.78 -13.54 26.22
C VAL A 329 8.34 -13.44 25.73
N LEU A 330 8.14 -12.99 24.48
CA LEU A 330 6.80 -12.79 23.93
C LEU A 330 6.11 -14.11 23.57
N ILE A 331 6.89 -15.09 23.09
CA ILE A 331 6.44 -16.41 22.68
C ILE A 331 7.32 -17.45 23.34
N PRO A 332 6.83 -18.17 24.35
CA PRO A 332 7.66 -19.07 25.15
C PRO A 332 8.11 -20.33 24.38
N ASN A 333 7.27 -20.87 23.49
CA ASN A 333 7.52 -22.14 22.82
C ASN A 333 6.81 -22.21 21.44
N ILE A 334 7.07 -23.29 20.72
CA ILE A 334 6.51 -23.54 19.37
C ILE A 334 4.99 -23.62 19.39
N ALA A 335 4.40 -24.32 20.34
CA ALA A 335 2.94 -24.46 20.42
C ALA A 335 2.22 -23.11 20.62
N ASP A 336 2.83 -22.20 21.40
CA ASP A 336 2.31 -20.82 21.53
C ASP A 336 2.46 -20.04 20.22
N PHE A 337 3.54 -20.24 19.47
CA PHE A 337 3.73 -19.65 18.15
C PHE A 337 2.64 -20.11 17.18
N GLU A 338 2.39 -21.40 17.07
CA GLU A 338 1.36 -21.98 16.19
C GLU A 338 -0.03 -21.47 16.56
N THR A 339 -0.34 -21.42 17.85
CA THR A 339 -1.62 -20.88 18.34
C THR A 339 -1.82 -19.43 17.91
N ARG A 340 -0.77 -18.60 18.05
CA ARG A 340 -0.84 -17.17 17.67
C ARG A 340 -0.82 -16.95 16.18
N TRP A 341 -0.10 -17.78 15.44
CA TRP A 341 -0.16 -17.78 13.99
C TRP A 341 -1.57 -18.02 13.49
N ASN A 342 -2.23 -19.06 13.98
CA ASN A 342 -3.60 -19.39 13.61
C ASN A 342 -4.59 -18.26 14.00
N ALA A 343 -4.43 -17.68 15.18
CA ALA A 343 -5.24 -16.53 15.60
C ALA A 343 -5.01 -15.29 14.69
N ALA A 344 -3.79 -15.07 14.22
CA ALA A 344 -3.49 -13.98 13.28
C ALA A 344 -4.08 -14.24 11.88
N VAL A 345 -4.05 -15.48 11.41
CA VAL A 345 -4.73 -15.88 10.16
C VAL A 345 -6.23 -15.66 10.28
N ASP A 346 -6.86 -16.08 11.40
CA ASP A 346 -8.28 -15.84 11.66
C ASP A 346 -8.63 -14.35 11.74
N ALA A 347 -7.73 -13.54 12.30
CA ALA A 347 -7.90 -12.08 12.36
C ALA A 347 -7.89 -11.45 10.96
N LEU A 348 -6.95 -11.84 10.10
CA LEU A 348 -6.84 -11.34 8.72
C LEU A 348 -8.01 -11.83 7.86
N GLU A 349 -8.35 -13.11 7.92
CA GLU A 349 -9.52 -13.64 7.22
C GLU A 349 -10.80 -12.91 7.63
N GLY A 350 -10.98 -12.71 8.93
CA GLY A 350 -12.11 -11.96 9.44
C GLY A 350 -12.10 -10.48 9.05
N ALA A 351 -10.91 -9.85 8.93
CA ALA A 351 -10.75 -8.50 8.40
C ALA A 351 -11.17 -8.43 6.92
N ILE A 352 -10.66 -9.33 6.10
CA ILE A 352 -10.99 -9.43 4.67
C ILE A 352 -12.50 -9.64 4.48
N LYS A 353 -13.11 -10.56 5.25
CA LYS A 353 -14.57 -10.82 5.18
C LYS A 353 -15.41 -9.57 5.44
N VAL A 354 -15.00 -8.75 6.39
CA VAL A 354 -15.72 -7.52 6.74
C VAL A 354 -15.44 -6.42 5.71
N LEU A 355 -14.19 -6.24 5.29
CA LEU A 355 -13.83 -5.21 4.30
C LEU A 355 -14.49 -5.43 2.94
N LYS A 356 -14.61 -6.68 2.49
CA LYS A 356 -15.28 -7.01 1.24
C LYS A 356 -16.81 -7.00 1.31
N HIS A 357 -17.39 -6.93 2.52
CA HIS A 357 -18.84 -6.97 2.68
C HIS A 357 -19.49 -5.69 2.15
N PRO A 358 -20.46 -5.78 1.23
CA PRO A 358 -21.05 -4.61 0.55
C PRO A 358 -21.78 -3.66 1.48
N GLN A 359 -22.27 -4.12 2.64
CA GLN A 359 -22.97 -3.30 3.63
C GLN A 359 -22.08 -2.87 4.82
N GLU A 360 -20.80 -3.29 4.84
CA GLU A 360 -19.88 -2.95 5.93
C GLU A 360 -18.84 -1.92 5.49
N TYR A 361 -18.01 -2.27 4.48
CA TYR A 361 -16.93 -1.40 3.97
C TYR A 361 -16.93 -1.27 2.43
N GLY A 362 -17.62 -2.12 1.71
CA GLY A 362 -17.85 -1.98 0.28
C GLY A 362 -16.68 -2.31 -0.64
N ALA A 363 -15.55 -2.84 -0.13
CA ALA A 363 -14.40 -3.25 -0.94
C ALA A 363 -14.64 -4.63 -1.58
N VAL A 364 -15.72 -4.75 -2.35
CA VAL A 364 -16.24 -6.03 -2.88
C VAL A 364 -15.29 -6.75 -3.84
N ASN A 365 -14.34 -6.04 -4.42
CA ASN A 365 -13.26 -6.56 -5.25
C ASN A 365 -11.90 -6.11 -4.66
N SER A 366 -10.88 -6.96 -4.73
CA SER A 366 -9.54 -6.65 -4.21
C SER A 366 -8.93 -5.37 -4.81
N ASN A 367 -9.24 -5.07 -6.07
CA ASN A 367 -8.80 -3.84 -6.75
C ASN A 367 -9.38 -2.56 -6.14
N PHE A 368 -10.47 -2.66 -5.39
CA PHE A 368 -11.12 -1.54 -4.70
C PHE A 368 -10.78 -1.45 -3.23
N LEU A 369 -9.87 -2.30 -2.72
CA LEU A 369 -9.33 -2.11 -1.38
C LEU A 369 -8.46 -0.85 -1.36
N PRO A 370 -8.76 0.15 -0.50
CA PRO A 370 -8.02 1.42 -0.49
C PRO A 370 -6.53 1.25 -0.21
N TYR A 371 -6.19 0.35 0.72
CA TYR A 371 -4.83 -0.03 1.05
C TYR A 371 -4.76 -1.51 1.41
N VAL A 372 -3.92 -2.25 0.71
CA VAL A 372 -3.58 -3.62 1.14
C VAL A 372 -2.82 -3.58 2.48
N SER A 373 -1.99 -2.58 2.67
CA SER A 373 -1.15 -2.39 3.85
C SER A 373 -1.90 -2.04 5.15
N ILE A 374 -3.19 -1.73 5.09
CA ILE A 374 -4.03 -1.52 6.29
C ILE A 374 -4.43 -2.84 6.98
N LEU A 375 -4.35 -3.97 6.26
CA LEU A 375 -4.84 -5.27 6.73
C LEU A 375 -4.25 -5.70 8.08
N PRO A 376 -2.94 -5.58 8.35
CA PRO A 376 -2.39 -6.00 9.63
C PRO A 376 -2.98 -5.24 10.82
N VAL A 377 -3.00 -3.92 10.76
CA VAL A 377 -3.51 -3.11 11.86
C VAL A 377 -5.04 -3.22 11.98
N PHE A 378 -5.78 -3.26 10.87
CA PHE A 378 -7.23 -3.45 10.90
C PHE A 378 -7.59 -4.81 11.48
N GLY A 379 -6.89 -5.89 11.06
CA GLY A 379 -7.09 -7.24 11.59
C GLY A 379 -6.80 -7.32 13.08
N ALA A 380 -5.69 -6.73 13.53
CA ALA A 380 -5.29 -6.69 14.93
C ALA A 380 -6.29 -5.89 15.80
N LEU A 381 -6.72 -4.71 15.35
CA LEU A 381 -7.70 -3.88 16.04
C LEU A 381 -9.06 -4.58 16.16
N ARG A 382 -9.49 -5.22 15.07
CA ARG A 382 -10.74 -5.99 15.06
C ARG A 382 -10.66 -7.22 15.98
N ALA A 383 -9.53 -7.91 16.00
CA ALA A 383 -9.30 -9.03 16.93
C ALA A 383 -9.29 -8.53 18.38
N TYR A 384 -8.61 -7.42 18.66
CA TYR A 384 -8.59 -6.81 19.99
C TYR A 384 -9.98 -6.35 20.44
N SER A 385 -10.77 -5.71 19.57
CA SER A 385 -12.12 -5.25 19.91
C SER A 385 -13.05 -6.38 20.39
N LYS A 386 -12.84 -7.61 19.90
CA LYS A 386 -13.60 -8.79 20.33
C LYS A 386 -13.23 -9.27 21.73
N THR A 387 -12.07 -8.91 22.25
CA THR A 387 -11.64 -9.26 23.61
C THR A 387 -12.21 -8.30 24.66
N LEU A 388 -12.78 -7.17 24.23
CA LEU A 388 -13.41 -6.20 25.12
C LEU A 388 -14.72 -6.75 25.70
N PRO A 389 -15.17 -6.25 26.85
CA PRO A 389 -16.49 -6.55 27.39
C PRO A 389 -17.60 -6.29 26.36
N ALA A 390 -18.62 -7.13 26.33
CA ALA A 390 -19.70 -7.07 25.33
C ALA A 390 -20.33 -5.67 25.20
N ALA A 391 -20.47 -4.93 26.30
CA ALA A 391 -20.99 -3.58 26.31
C ALA A 391 -20.13 -2.57 25.53
N ARG A 392 -18.83 -2.81 25.37
CA ARG A 392 -17.89 -1.94 24.65
C ARG A 392 -17.64 -2.38 23.21
N GLN A 393 -17.97 -3.60 22.84
CA GLN A 393 -17.65 -4.13 21.50
C GLN A 393 -18.35 -3.36 20.37
N LEU A 394 -19.59 -2.92 20.58
CA LEU A 394 -20.33 -2.16 19.59
C LEU A 394 -19.68 -0.78 19.36
N ASP A 395 -19.35 -0.09 20.44
CA ASP A 395 -18.66 1.21 20.35
C ASP A 395 -17.26 1.09 19.74
N ALA A 396 -16.49 0.06 20.09
CA ALA A 396 -15.21 -0.21 19.49
C ALA A 396 -15.30 -0.46 17.97
N ARG A 397 -16.36 -1.15 17.48
CA ARG A 397 -16.61 -1.30 16.04
C ARG A 397 -16.90 0.04 15.36
N ARG A 398 -17.70 0.89 15.99
CA ARG A 398 -18.01 2.24 15.50
C ARG A 398 -16.74 3.07 15.39
N LYS A 399 -15.92 3.10 16.43
CA LYS A 399 -14.62 3.79 16.46
C LYS A 399 -13.65 3.26 15.42
N LEU A 400 -13.59 1.94 15.25
CA LEU A 400 -12.77 1.29 14.20
C LEU A 400 -13.21 1.71 12.79
N ARG A 401 -14.52 1.78 12.53
CA ARG A 401 -15.07 2.24 11.23
C ARG A 401 -14.75 3.70 10.97
N HIS A 402 -14.88 4.54 12.00
CA HIS A 402 -14.57 5.96 11.89
C HIS A 402 -13.08 6.19 11.57
N TRP A 403 -12.19 5.51 12.28
CA TRP A 403 -10.76 5.52 12.00
C TRP A 403 -10.43 5.01 10.59
N TYR A 404 -11.07 3.95 10.14
CA TYR A 404 -10.83 3.40 8.79
C TYR A 404 -11.11 4.45 7.72
N TRP A 405 -12.28 5.07 7.75
CA TRP A 405 -12.65 6.08 6.77
C TRP A 405 -11.80 7.34 6.88
N ALA A 406 -11.48 7.79 8.07
CA ALA A 406 -10.54 8.88 8.30
C ALA A 406 -9.16 8.57 7.71
N SER A 407 -8.67 7.34 7.86
CA SER A 407 -7.41 6.89 7.27
C SER A 407 -7.44 6.88 5.75
N VAL A 408 -8.53 6.41 5.15
CA VAL A 408 -8.71 6.36 3.70
C VAL A 408 -8.72 7.76 3.08
N PHE A 409 -9.53 8.66 3.59
CA PHE A 409 -9.69 10.00 3.01
C PHE A 409 -8.56 10.98 3.38
N ASN A 410 -7.77 10.71 4.41
CA ASN A 410 -6.56 11.47 4.73
C ASN A 410 -5.28 10.86 4.12
N ASN A 411 -5.39 9.85 3.28
CA ASN A 411 -4.23 9.20 2.63
C ASN A 411 -3.16 8.70 3.61
N ARG A 412 -3.59 8.15 4.75
CA ARG A 412 -2.79 7.86 5.94
C ARG A 412 -1.67 6.83 5.70
N TYR A 413 -1.93 5.83 4.86
CA TYR A 413 -1.03 4.69 4.62
C TYR A 413 -0.22 4.82 3.33
N SER A 414 0.04 6.04 2.86
CA SER A 414 0.84 6.32 1.67
C SER A 414 2.35 6.20 1.88
N GLY A 415 2.83 6.17 3.14
CA GLY A 415 4.25 6.02 3.50
C GLY A 415 4.42 5.56 4.94
N SER A 416 5.61 5.06 5.31
CA SER A 416 5.97 4.61 6.68
C SER A 416 4.92 3.71 7.34
N VAL A 417 4.44 2.71 6.60
CA VAL A 417 3.26 1.88 6.94
C VAL A 417 3.39 1.24 8.33
N GLU A 418 4.52 0.63 8.66
CA GLU A 418 4.72 -0.09 9.92
C GLU A 418 4.67 0.83 11.14
N SER A 419 5.28 2.00 11.03
CA SER A 419 5.25 3.01 12.11
C SER A 419 3.85 3.59 12.30
N THR A 420 3.14 3.83 11.18
CA THR A 420 1.75 4.29 11.18
C THR A 420 0.83 3.24 11.80
N SER A 421 0.97 1.96 11.40
CA SER A 421 0.19 0.85 11.95
C SER A 421 0.38 0.69 13.46
N SER A 422 1.62 0.82 13.93
CA SER A 422 1.93 0.74 15.36
C SER A 422 1.29 1.86 16.14
N ARG A 423 1.40 3.09 15.66
CA ARG A 423 0.78 4.26 16.28
C ARG A 423 -0.74 4.13 16.33
N ASP A 424 -1.35 3.83 15.18
CA ASP A 424 -2.80 3.74 15.08
C ASP A 424 -3.36 2.61 15.96
N PHE A 425 -2.64 1.49 16.08
CA PHE A 425 -3.05 0.43 17.00
C PHE A 425 -3.06 0.89 18.46
N LEU A 426 -2.02 1.59 18.90
CA LEU A 426 -1.89 2.08 20.26
C LEU A 426 -2.93 3.18 20.56
N ASP A 427 -3.11 4.12 19.63
CA ASP A 427 -4.07 5.22 19.77
C ASP A 427 -5.51 4.69 19.82
N LEU A 428 -5.88 3.76 18.93
CA LEU A 428 -7.23 3.19 18.94
C LEU A 428 -7.48 2.29 20.15
N LYS A 429 -6.47 1.54 20.58
CA LYS A 429 -6.57 0.75 21.79
C LYS A 429 -6.90 1.63 23.00
N ALA A 430 -6.19 2.77 23.13
CA ALA A 430 -6.50 3.76 24.18
C ALA A 430 -7.92 4.32 24.02
N TRP A 431 -8.31 4.66 22.79
CA TRP A 431 -9.64 5.21 22.53
C TRP A 431 -10.78 4.21 22.75
N PHE A 432 -10.55 2.92 22.54
CA PHE A 432 -11.53 1.88 22.88
C PHE A 432 -11.79 1.81 24.39
N ASP A 433 -10.79 2.14 25.20
CA ASP A 433 -10.90 2.12 26.66
C ASP A 433 -11.36 3.46 27.24
N ASP A 434 -11.07 4.60 26.59
CA ASP A 434 -11.37 5.96 27.08
C ASP A 434 -11.76 6.89 25.92
N ASP A 435 -13.00 7.37 25.92
CA ASP A 435 -13.56 8.27 24.91
C ASP A 435 -12.82 9.62 24.82
N THR A 436 -12.08 10.01 25.86
CA THR A 436 -11.32 11.27 25.88
C THR A 436 -10.02 11.21 25.08
N THR A 437 -9.57 10.02 24.69
CA THR A 437 -8.33 9.77 23.94
C THR A 437 -8.57 9.62 22.44
N GLU A 438 -9.54 10.32 21.87
CA GLU A 438 -9.82 10.30 20.44
C GLU A 438 -8.57 10.67 19.62
N PRO A 439 -8.17 9.84 18.62
CA PRO A 439 -7.03 10.14 17.76
C PRO A 439 -7.23 11.44 16.97
N SER A 440 -6.18 12.26 16.87
CA SER A 440 -6.22 13.55 16.13
C SER A 440 -6.66 13.39 14.67
N LEU A 441 -6.37 12.24 14.06
CA LEU A 441 -6.78 11.88 12.70
C LEU A 441 -8.30 12.03 12.50
N ILE A 442 -9.11 11.69 13.50
CA ILE A 442 -10.58 11.76 13.42
C ILE A 442 -11.02 13.22 13.34
N ALA A 443 -10.53 14.06 14.26
CA ALA A 443 -10.83 15.47 14.27
C ALA A 443 -10.33 16.19 13.01
N GLU A 444 -9.14 15.84 12.52
CA GLU A 444 -8.58 16.37 11.28
C GLU A 444 -9.45 16.02 10.07
N PHE A 445 -9.95 14.79 9.98
CA PHE A 445 -10.83 14.38 8.91
C PHE A 445 -12.15 15.18 8.92
N ALA A 446 -12.79 15.28 10.08
CA ALA A 446 -14.03 16.02 10.25
C ALA A 446 -13.91 17.51 9.87
N GLN A 447 -12.72 18.12 10.08
CA GLN A 447 -12.47 19.52 9.75
C GLN A 447 -12.10 19.75 8.28
N ARG A 448 -11.43 18.78 7.63
CA ARG A 448 -10.78 18.98 6.33
C ARG A 448 -11.48 18.32 5.16
N PHE A 449 -12.46 17.42 5.38
CA PHE A 449 -13.09 16.68 4.29
C PHE A 449 -13.71 17.57 3.19
N ARG A 450 -14.20 18.76 3.54
CA ARG A 450 -14.74 19.75 2.56
C ARG A 450 -13.67 20.31 1.61
N ASN A 451 -12.39 20.25 2.01
CA ASN A 451 -11.26 20.67 1.17
C ASN A 451 -10.72 19.53 0.28
N LEU A 452 -11.32 18.34 0.34
CA LEU A 452 -10.94 17.21 -0.48
C LEU A 452 -11.32 17.48 -1.93
N ASP A 453 -10.33 17.64 -2.80
CA ASP A 453 -10.51 17.89 -4.22
C ASP A 453 -10.57 16.58 -5.01
N LEU A 454 -11.75 15.97 -5.10
CA LEU A 454 -11.98 14.72 -5.82
C LEU A 454 -11.74 14.82 -7.33
N ARG A 455 -11.66 16.03 -7.90
CA ARG A 455 -11.32 16.25 -9.31
C ARG A 455 -9.92 15.75 -9.65
N LYS A 456 -9.01 15.78 -8.66
CA LYS A 456 -7.62 15.30 -8.80
C LYS A 456 -7.47 13.80 -8.66
N GLU A 457 -8.47 13.11 -8.15
CA GLU A 457 -8.46 11.66 -7.97
C GLU A 457 -8.76 10.95 -9.30
N THR A 458 -7.73 10.87 -10.13
CA THR A 458 -7.81 10.35 -11.52
C THR A 458 -7.21 8.97 -11.68
N LYS A 459 -6.45 8.50 -10.68
CA LYS A 459 -5.73 7.22 -10.73
C LYS A 459 -6.46 6.17 -9.91
N ARG A 460 -6.95 5.13 -10.59
CA ARG A 460 -7.48 3.91 -9.96
C ARG A 460 -6.43 3.30 -9.02
N GLY A 461 -6.86 2.81 -7.87
CA GLY A 461 -5.98 2.18 -6.87
C GLY A 461 -5.40 3.15 -5.84
N THR A 462 -5.67 4.47 -5.93
CA THR A 462 -5.38 5.37 -4.81
C THR A 462 -6.45 5.23 -3.73
N SER A 463 -6.09 5.55 -2.48
CA SER A 463 -6.98 5.32 -1.34
C SER A 463 -8.28 6.10 -1.43
N VAL A 464 -8.22 7.37 -1.77
CA VAL A 464 -9.40 8.23 -1.90
C VAL A 464 -10.29 7.78 -3.07
N TYR A 465 -9.68 7.44 -4.22
CA TYR A 465 -10.40 6.91 -5.36
C TYR A 465 -11.19 5.66 -5.01
N ASN A 466 -10.50 4.66 -4.42
CA ASN A 466 -11.13 3.41 -4.01
C ASN A 466 -12.13 3.64 -2.86
N GLY A 467 -11.85 4.57 -1.94
CA GLY A 467 -12.77 4.96 -0.87
C GLY A 467 -14.10 5.48 -1.38
N VAL A 468 -14.09 6.36 -2.39
CA VAL A 468 -15.31 6.85 -3.04
C VAL A 468 -16.07 5.72 -3.74
N PHE A 469 -15.34 4.81 -4.42
CA PHE A 469 -15.96 3.66 -5.06
C PHE A 469 -16.64 2.73 -4.04
N ASN A 470 -15.98 2.46 -2.93
CA ASN A 470 -16.56 1.68 -1.83
C ASN A 470 -17.80 2.36 -1.23
N LEU A 471 -17.79 3.70 -1.15
CA LEU A 471 -18.94 4.46 -0.67
C LEU A 471 -20.15 4.34 -1.60
N LEU A 472 -19.93 4.28 -2.94
CA LEU A 472 -20.96 3.99 -3.93
C LEU A 472 -21.57 2.59 -3.73
N VAL A 473 -20.75 1.59 -3.48
CA VAL A 473 -21.22 0.22 -3.17
C VAL A 473 -22.05 0.21 -1.89
N LEU A 474 -21.59 0.87 -0.83
CA LEU A 474 -22.32 0.99 0.44
C LEU A 474 -23.67 1.70 0.31
N GLN A 475 -23.77 2.68 -0.61
CA GLN A 475 -25.03 3.35 -0.92
C GLN A 475 -26.00 2.42 -1.66
N GLY A 476 -25.54 1.28 -2.14
CA GLY A 476 -26.33 0.33 -2.90
C GLY A 476 -26.53 0.76 -4.36
N ALA A 477 -25.45 1.19 -5.01
CA ALA A 477 -25.44 1.56 -6.43
C ALA A 477 -26.07 0.44 -7.26
N ARG A 478 -27.15 0.78 -8.00
CA ARG A 478 -27.96 -0.16 -8.79
C ARG A 478 -27.50 -0.19 -10.23
N ASP A 479 -27.53 -1.36 -10.86
CA ASP A 479 -27.21 -1.47 -12.29
C ASP A 479 -28.19 -0.66 -13.13
N TRP A 480 -27.70 0.06 -14.12
CA TRP A 480 -28.51 0.99 -14.92
C TRP A 480 -29.50 0.30 -15.85
N MET A 481 -29.19 -0.95 -16.26
CA MET A 481 -30.04 -1.72 -17.16
C MET A 481 -31.10 -2.52 -16.39
N THR A 482 -30.70 -3.19 -15.32
CA THR A 482 -31.61 -4.06 -14.56
C THR A 482 -32.35 -3.35 -13.44
N GLY A 483 -31.78 -2.26 -12.90
CA GLY A 483 -32.31 -1.56 -11.73
C GLY A 483 -32.06 -2.25 -10.39
N ASP A 484 -31.40 -3.41 -10.39
CA ASP A 484 -31.09 -4.20 -9.20
C ASP A 484 -29.67 -3.90 -8.69
N VAL A 485 -29.40 -4.27 -7.45
CA VAL A 485 -28.03 -4.29 -6.92
C VAL A 485 -27.27 -5.42 -7.60
N PRO A 486 -26.20 -5.13 -8.37
CA PRO A 486 -25.50 -6.16 -9.14
C PRO A 486 -24.77 -7.16 -8.27
N GLN A 487 -24.47 -8.34 -8.83
CA GLN A 487 -23.54 -9.27 -8.18
C GLN A 487 -22.14 -8.63 -8.13
N HIS A 488 -21.56 -8.60 -6.94
CA HIS A 488 -20.36 -7.79 -6.66
C HIS A 488 -19.10 -8.27 -7.38
N GLY A 489 -19.04 -9.54 -7.81
CA GLY A 489 -17.91 -10.08 -8.59
C GLY A 489 -17.80 -9.49 -10.01
N ASP A 490 -18.92 -8.98 -10.56
CA ASP A 490 -19.01 -8.50 -11.93
C ASP A 490 -18.88 -6.97 -12.03
N LEU A 491 -18.69 -6.29 -10.88
CA LEU A 491 -18.54 -4.83 -10.84
C LEU A 491 -17.16 -4.40 -11.31
N ASP A 492 -17.17 -3.47 -12.24
CA ASP A 492 -16.00 -2.75 -12.67
C ASP A 492 -16.25 -1.23 -12.65
N ASP A 493 -15.20 -0.48 -12.83
CA ASP A 493 -15.14 0.96 -12.81
C ASP A 493 -15.34 1.50 -14.23
N HIS A 494 -16.52 2.07 -14.49
CA HIS A 494 -16.90 2.58 -15.79
C HIS A 494 -17.09 4.09 -15.84
N HIS A 495 -16.82 4.69 -17.00
CA HIS A 495 -17.04 6.10 -17.25
C HIS A 495 -18.53 6.39 -17.43
N ILE A 496 -19.01 7.49 -16.83
CA ILE A 496 -20.34 8.04 -17.06
C ILE A 496 -20.37 8.78 -18.39
N VAL A 497 -19.39 9.66 -18.61
CA VAL A 497 -19.12 10.31 -19.89
C VAL A 497 -17.92 9.63 -20.54
N PRO A 498 -18.02 9.13 -21.78
CA PRO A 498 -17.00 8.27 -22.39
C PRO A 498 -15.59 8.86 -22.41
N ASP A 499 -14.58 8.05 -22.08
CA ASP A 499 -13.17 8.46 -22.07
C ASP A 499 -12.68 9.02 -23.41
N ALA A 500 -13.13 8.42 -24.53
CA ALA A 500 -12.78 8.88 -25.87
C ALA A 500 -13.25 10.32 -26.15
N TRP A 501 -14.45 10.67 -25.68
CA TRP A 501 -14.96 12.02 -25.77
C TRP A 501 -14.21 12.97 -24.83
N CYS A 502 -13.97 12.56 -23.59
CA CYS A 502 -13.22 13.33 -22.62
C CYS A 502 -11.81 13.66 -23.09
N LYS A 503 -11.07 12.69 -23.64
CA LYS A 503 -9.73 12.90 -24.20
C LYS A 503 -9.69 13.96 -25.30
N LYS A 504 -10.75 14.06 -26.09
CA LYS A 504 -10.85 15.02 -27.20
C LYS A 504 -11.27 16.42 -26.72
N ASN A 505 -12.12 16.51 -25.73
CA ASN A 505 -12.83 17.74 -25.38
C ASN A 505 -12.44 18.34 -24.01
N ILE A 506 -11.85 17.54 -23.10
CA ILE A 506 -11.57 17.93 -21.72
C ILE A 506 -10.06 17.95 -21.48
N LYS A 507 -9.55 19.05 -20.89
CA LYS A 507 -8.13 19.21 -20.57
C LYS A 507 -7.80 18.63 -19.17
N GLY A 508 -6.52 18.33 -18.94
CA GLY A 508 -5.99 18.03 -17.61
C GLY A 508 -6.36 16.65 -17.03
N GLY A 509 -6.85 15.71 -17.86
CA GLY A 509 -7.16 14.35 -17.40
C GLY A 509 -8.41 14.22 -16.52
N LEU A 510 -9.21 15.28 -16.36
CA LEU A 510 -10.42 15.30 -15.54
C LEU A 510 -11.46 14.23 -15.96
N GLY A 511 -11.46 13.80 -17.23
CA GLY A 511 -12.30 12.70 -17.70
C GLY A 511 -12.06 11.37 -16.97
N ASN A 512 -10.87 11.18 -16.38
CA ASN A 512 -10.52 10.01 -15.59
C ASN A 512 -10.74 10.19 -14.07
N SER A 513 -11.22 11.36 -13.65
CA SER A 513 -11.56 11.57 -12.24
C SER A 513 -12.61 10.56 -11.77
N ILE A 514 -12.52 10.18 -10.47
CA ILE A 514 -13.55 9.37 -9.81
C ILE A 514 -14.95 9.98 -9.93
N LEU A 515 -15.03 11.29 -10.14
CA LEU A 515 -16.29 12.01 -10.38
C LEU A 515 -16.96 11.65 -11.69
N ASN A 516 -16.22 11.13 -12.68
CA ASN A 516 -16.75 10.61 -13.94
C ASN A 516 -16.84 9.07 -13.95
N ARG A 517 -16.70 8.44 -12.79
CA ARG A 517 -16.65 6.98 -12.66
C ARG A 517 -17.76 6.46 -11.77
N THR A 518 -18.19 5.22 -12.05
CA THR A 518 -19.21 4.56 -11.24
C THR A 518 -19.14 3.04 -11.38
N PRO A 519 -19.56 2.26 -10.34
CA PRO A 519 -19.63 0.81 -10.44
C PRO A 519 -20.78 0.40 -11.37
N LEU A 520 -20.47 -0.33 -12.43
CA LEU A 520 -21.45 -0.95 -13.33
C LEU A 520 -20.98 -2.34 -13.72
N THR A 521 -21.91 -3.17 -14.17
CA THR A 521 -21.58 -4.45 -14.79
C THR A 521 -21.00 -4.25 -16.18
N ALA A 522 -20.13 -5.18 -16.61
CA ALA A 522 -19.56 -5.14 -17.94
C ALA A 522 -20.64 -5.19 -19.05
N ASP A 523 -21.74 -5.89 -18.80
CA ASP A 523 -22.86 -6.01 -19.74
C ASP A 523 -23.61 -4.69 -19.91
N THR A 524 -23.92 -3.99 -18.82
CA THR A 524 -24.55 -2.65 -18.90
C THR A 524 -23.63 -1.66 -19.62
N ASN A 525 -22.34 -1.68 -19.35
CA ASN A 525 -21.41 -0.82 -20.08
C ASN A 525 -21.39 -1.11 -21.59
N ARG A 526 -21.38 -2.39 -21.99
CA ARG A 526 -21.36 -2.79 -23.40
C ARG A 526 -22.67 -2.54 -24.14
N GLN A 527 -23.81 -2.70 -23.47
CA GLN A 527 -25.13 -2.63 -24.10
C GLN A 527 -25.74 -1.24 -24.02
N VAL A 528 -25.56 -0.52 -22.92
CA VAL A 528 -26.17 0.78 -22.66
C VAL A 528 -25.19 1.93 -22.96
N VAL A 529 -24.09 2.02 -22.22
CA VAL A 529 -23.19 3.17 -22.28
C VAL A 529 -22.43 3.19 -23.61
N LYS A 530 -21.74 2.10 -23.94
CA LYS A 530 -20.89 2.03 -25.16
C LYS A 530 -19.91 3.22 -25.19
N ALA A 531 -19.88 3.92 -26.32
CA ALA A 531 -19.10 5.17 -26.50
C ALA A 531 -20.05 6.39 -26.69
N ARG A 532 -21.30 6.29 -26.19
CA ARG A 532 -22.33 7.33 -26.35
C ARG A 532 -22.29 8.34 -25.22
N LEU A 533 -22.70 9.57 -25.51
CA LEU A 533 -22.88 10.60 -24.50
C LEU A 533 -24.13 10.33 -23.64
N PRO A 534 -24.18 10.86 -22.39
CA PRO A 534 -25.33 10.65 -21.50
C PRO A 534 -26.67 11.08 -22.11
N ASN A 535 -26.70 12.19 -22.82
CA ASN A 535 -27.92 12.69 -23.51
C ASN A 535 -28.37 11.79 -24.68
N GLU A 536 -27.59 10.79 -25.07
CA GLU A 536 -27.96 9.80 -26.09
C GLU A 536 -28.52 8.52 -25.44
N TYR A 537 -27.95 8.03 -24.34
CA TYR A 537 -28.38 6.77 -23.72
C TYR A 537 -29.45 6.97 -22.62
N LEU A 538 -29.46 8.11 -21.93
CA LEU A 538 -30.42 8.37 -20.85
C LEU A 538 -31.87 8.39 -21.34
N PRO A 539 -32.21 9.04 -22.50
CA PRO A 539 -33.57 8.99 -23.02
C PRO A 539 -34.06 7.56 -23.30
N GLU A 540 -33.17 6.64 -23.74
CA GLU A 540 -33.53 5.24 -23.97
C GLU A 540 -33.86 4.54 -22.67
N LEU A 541 -33.04 4.74 -21.61
CA LEU A 541 -33.30 4.18 -20.28
C LEU A 541 -34.61 4.71 -19.70
N ILE A 542 -34.89 6.00 -19.86
CA ILE A 542 -36.14 6.64 -19.42
C ILE A 542 -37.32 6.04 -20.15
N ALA A 543 -37.22 5.83 -21.46
CA ALA A 543 -38.29 5.20 -22.26
C ALA A 543 -38.57 3.76 -21.85
N GLN A 544 -37.56 3.01 -21.40
CA GLN A 544 -37.67 1.62 -20.97
C GLN A 544 -38.22 1.47 -19.54
N SER A 545 -37.74 2.26 -18.59
CA SER A 545 -37.96 2.05 -17.15
C SER A 545 -38.75 3.17 -16.46
N GLY A 546 -39.04 4.26 -17.17
CA GLY A 546 -39.69 5.45 -16.64
C GLY A 546 -38.72 6.40 -15.92
N GLU A 547 -38.96 7.71 -16.05
CA GLU A 547 -38.05 8.76 -15.55
C GLU A 547 -37.82 8.66 -14.03
N VAL A 548 -38.86 8.45 -13.24
CA VAL A 548 -38.75 8.34 -11.76
C VAL A 548 -37.83 7.20 -11.35
N THR A 549 -37.97 6.05 -12.01
CA THR A 549 -37.11 4.87 -11.73
C THR A 549 -35.67 5.16 -12.10
N VAL A 550 -35.39 5.70 -13.27
CA VAL A 550 -34.04 6.01 -13.75
C VAL A 550 -33.38 7.05 -12.85
N ARG A 551 -34.10 8.13 -12.48
CA ARG A 551 -33.57 9.11 -11.50
C ARG A 551 -33.19 8.45 -10.17
N GLY A 552 -34.02 7.59 -9.63
CA GLY A 552 -33.73 6.86 -8.40
C GLY A 552 -32.54 5.88 -8.52
N ILE A 553 -32.31 5.30 -9.71
CA ILE A 553 -31.09 4.52 -9.98
C ILE A 553 -29.87 5.43 -9.95
N PHE A 554 -29.89 6.57 -10.63
CA PHE A 554 -28.76 7.51 -10.68
C PHE A 554 -28.46 8.16 -9.32
N GLU A 555 -29.49 8.44 -8.51
CA GLU A 555 -29.30 8.90 -7.14
C GLU A 555 -28.53 7.87 -6.28
N SER A 556 -28.72 6.56 -6.51
CA SER A 556 -27.93 5.50 -5.83
C SER A 556 -26.44 5.57 -6.20
N HIS A 557 -26.07 6.27 -7.26
CA HIS A 557 -24.68 6.53 -7.68
C HIS A 557 -24.18 7.92 -7.26
N PHE A 558 -24.83 8.60 -6.32
CA PHE A 558 -24.55 9.99 -5.94
C PHE A 558 -24.58 10.95 -7.14
N ILE A 559 -25.53 10.75 -8.05
CA ILE A 559 -25.84 11.68 -9.14
C ILE A 559 -27.16 12.36 -8.74
N SER A 560 -27.05 13.60 -8.26
CA SER A 560 -28.21 14.37 -7.80
C SER A 560 -29.18 14.66 -8.96
N PRO A 561 -30.45 15.03 -8.67
CA PRO A 561 -31.40 15.48 -9.71
C PRO A 561 -30.83 16.58 -10.59
N VAL A 562 -30.07 17.54 -10.01
CA VAL A 562 -29.39 18.61 -10.75
C VAL A 562 -28.32 18.06 -11.69
N ALA A 563 -27.49 17.15 -11.21
CA ALA A 563 -26.46 16.49 -12.02
C ALA A 563 -27.08 15.65 -13.15
N PHE A 564 -28.21 14.99 -12.88
CA PHE A 564 -28.96 14.22 -13.88
C PHE A 564 -29.52 15.12 -14.99
N ASP A 565 -30.10 16.25 -14.63
CA ASP A 565 -30.63 17.24 -15.61
C ASP A 565 -29.51 17.84 -16.49
N ILE A 566 -28.30 18.01 -15.93
CA ILE A 566 -27.13 18.42 -16.71
C ILE A 566 -26.77 17.36 -17.74
N LEU A 567 -26.75 16.07 -17.36
CA LEU A 567 -26.45 14.96 -18.28
C LEU A 567 -27.48 14.79 -19.40
N LEU A 568 -28.72 15.25 -19.21
CA LEU A 568 -29.80 15.17 -20.20
C LEU A 568 -29.81 16.33 -21.20
N ARG A 569 -28.96 17.34 -21.08
CA ARG A 569 -28.99 18.52 -21.98
C ARG A 569 -28.76 18.12 -23.44
N ASN A 570 -29.60 18.58 -24.34
CA ASN A 570 -29.60 18.21 -25.77
C ASN A 570 -28.27 18.48 -26.48
N SER A 571 -27.54 19.49 -26.06
CA SER A 571 -26.21 19.85 -26.60
C SER A 571 -25.12 19.72 -25.54
N PHE A 572 -24.93 18.48 -25.01
CA PHE A 572 -23.95 18.22 -23.98
C PHE A 572 -22.53 18.56 -24.46
N GLY A 573 -21.90 19.51 -23.79
CA GLY A 573 -20.57 20.04 -24.12
C GLY A 573 -19.58 20.04 -22.96
N PRO A 574 -18.38 20.59 -23.17
CA PRO A 574 -17.33 20.66 -22.13
C PRO A 574 -17.79 21.44 -20.88
N GLU A 575 -18.55 22.48 -21.02
CA GLU A 575 -19.09 23.29 -19.90
C GLU A 575 -20.10 22.46 -19.07
N ASP A 576 -20.94 21.64 -19.74
CA ASP A 576 -21.86 20.75 -19.05
C ASP A 576 -21.13 19.65 -18.28
N PHE A 577 -20.06 19.13 -18.85
CA PHE A 577 -19.20 18.16 -18.15
C PHE A 577 -18.58 18.77 -16.89
N GLU A 578 -18.04 19.98 -16.96
CA GLU A 578 -17.50 20.71 -15.82
C GLU A 578 -18.57 20.96 -14.74
N ALA A 579 -19.77 21.38 -15.15
CA ALA A 579 -20.90 21.57 -14.23
C ALA A 579 -21.34 20.26 -13.57
N PHE A 580 -21.41 19.17 -14.35
CA PHE A 580 -21.70 17.83 -13.82
C PHE A 580 -20.67 17.38 -12.76
N VAL A 581 -19.37 17.51 -13.08
CA VAL A 581 -18.28 17.14 -12.16
C VAL A 581 -18.34 17.99 -10.88
N ALA A 582 -18.58 19.28 -10.98
CA ALA A 582 -18.70 20.17 -9.82
C ALA A 582 -19.89 19.78 -8.92
N GLU A 583 -21.06 19.51 -9.50
CA GLU A 583 -22.25 19.10 -8.76
C GLU A 583 -22.07 17.72 -8.12
N ARG A 584 -21.45 16.76 -8.82
CA ARG A 584 -21.18 15.44 -8.27
C ARG A 584 -20.16 15.49 -7.14
N GLN A 585 -19.12 16.36 -7.22
CA GLN A 585 -18.21 16.59 -6.11
C GLN A 585 -18.96 17.05 -4.86
N ARG A 586 -19.86 18.04 -5.01
CA ARG A 586 -20.69 18.53 -3.91
C ARG A 586 -21.53 17.40 -3.29
N THR A 587 -22.20 16.62 -4.13
CA THR A 587 -23.04 15.49 -3.69
C THR A 587 -22.23 14.43 -2.95
N LEU A 588 -21.02 14.09 -3.41
CA LEU A 588 -20.14 13.15 -2.73
C LEU A 588 -19.58 13.71 -1.43
N GLN A 589 -19.24 15.00 -1.36
CA GLN A 589 -18.84 15.63 -0.11
C GLN A 589 -19.98 15.64 0.92
N ASP A 590 -21.21 15.89 0.48
CA ASP A 590 -22.40 15.78 1.33
C ASP A 590 -22.65 14.33 1.81
N ALA A 591 -22.38 13.35 0.94
CA ALA A 591 -22.46 11.94 1.30
C ALA A 591 -21.38 11.55 2.35
N ILE A 592 -20.15 12.01 2.18
CA ILE A 592 -19.06 11.81 3.15
C ILE A 592 -19.46 12.42 4.50
N GLU A 593 -19.97 13.64 4.53
CA GLU A 593 -20.44 14.26 5.76
C GLU A 593 -21.55 13.43 6.43
N ASN A 594 -22.59 13.13 5.69
CA ASN A 594 -23.76 12.47 6.26
C ASN A 594 -23.48 11.02 6.68
N LEU A 595 -22.75 10.26 5.87
CA LEU A 595 -22.56 8.84 6.10
C LEU A 595 -21.38 8.56 7.04
N LEU A 596 -20.29 9.31 6.92
CA LEU A 596 -19.04 9.03 7.63
C LEU A 596 -18.81 9.96 8.82
N ILE A 597 -18.91 11.27 8.64
CA ILE A 597 -18.66 12.23 9.73
C ILE A 597 -19.82 12.22 10.75
N LYS A 598 -21.05 12.21 10.27
CA LYS A 598 -22.26 12.12 11.12
C LYS A 598 -22.65 10.68 11.46
N GLU A 599 -21.81 9.70 11.09
CA GLU A 599 -21.94 8.28 11.44
C GLU A 599 -23.29 7.64 11.05
N ARG A 600 -23.98 8.17 10.05
CA ARG A 600 -25.29 7.65 9.62
C ARG A 600 -25.22 6.34 8.83
N LEU A 601 -24.02 5.90 8.49
CA LEU A 601 -23.81 4.63 7.78
C LEU A 601 -24.32 3.42 8.59
N ASP A 602 -24.24 3.51 9.92
CA ASP A 602 -24.70 2.45 10.83
C ASP A 602 -26.22 2.39 11.01
N LEU A 603 -26.94 3.40 10.50
CA LEU A 603 -28.39 3.46 10.61
C LEU A 603 -29.07 2.69 9.45
N PRO A 604 -30.15 1.96 9.72
CA PRO A 604 -31.03 1.45 8.67
C PRO A 604 -31.47 2.60 7.73
N PRO A 605 -31.64 2.36 6.43
CA PRO A 605 -31.96 3.43 5.45
C PRO A 605 -33.14 4.31 5.88
N GLN A 606 -34.21 3.72 6.37
CA GLN A 606 -35.39 4.45 6.84
C GLN A 606 -35.09 5.41 8.01
N LEU A 607 -34.31 4.95 8.98
CA LEU A 607 -33.92 5.79 10.12
C LEU A 607 -32.89 6.86 9.73
N ARG A 608 -32.05 6.56 8.77
CA ARG A 608 -31.11 7.53 8.18
C ARG A 608 -31.84 8.71 7.52
N ASP A 609 -32.86 8.42 6.73
CA ASP A 609 -33.67 9.45 6.08
C ASP A 609 -34.40 10.31 7.10
N LEU A 610 -34.87 9.72 8.19
CA LEU A 610 -35.53 10.44 9.28
C LEU A 610 -34.55 11.31 10.08
N ASP A 611 -33.32 10.85 10.35
CA ASP A 611 -32.30 11.66 11.00
C ASP A 611 -31.91 12.87 10.13
N ILE A 612 -31.75 12.67 8.83
CA ILE A 612 -31.49 13.76 7.87
C ILE A 612 -32.66 14.76 7.87
N ALA A 613 -33.89 14.26 7.81
CA ALA A 613 -35.07 15.10 7.78
C ALA A 613 -35.23 15.91 9.11
N THR A 614 -34.90 15.31 10.23
CA THR A 614 -34.90 15.97 11.55
C THR A 614 -33.87 17.11 11.60
N GLU A 615 -32.65 16.85 11.12
CA GLU A 615 -31.61 17.89 11.03
C GLU A 615 -32.01 19.04 10.10
N GLN A 616 -32.65 18.76 8.98
CA GLN A 616 -33.16 19.81 8.09
C GLN A 616 -34.22 20.69 8.76
N VAL A 617 -35.07 20.11 9.59
CA VAL A 617 -36.03 20.86 10.41
C VAL A 617 -35.29 21.77 11.40
N GLU A 618 -34.30 21.25 12.14
CA GLU A 618 -33.47 22.04 13.06
C GLU A 618 -32.81 23.25 12.37
N LEU A 619 -32.17 23.01 11.23
CA LEU A 619 -31.49 24.06 10.48
C LEU A 619 -32.48 25.15 9.98
N THR A 620 -33.65 24.71 9.49
CA THR A 620 -34.68 25.62 9.03
C THR A 620 -35.24 26.47 10.17
N VAL A 621 -35.46 25.87 11.33
CA VAL A 621 -35.90 26.59 12.57
C VAL A 621 -34.85 27.61 13.02
N ARG A 622 -33.55 27.24 13.03
CA ARG A 622 -32.47 28.17 13.38
C ARG A 622 -32.43 29.36 12.44
N LYS A 623 -32.53 29.12 11.12
CA LYS A 623 -32.58 30.19 10.11
C LYS A 623 -33.79 31.08 10.28
N MET A 624 -34.94 30.52 10.60
CA MET A 624 -36.16 31.28 10.90
C MET A 624 -35.97 32.15 12.13
N LEU A 625 -35.40 31.63 13.23
CA LEU A 625 -35.09 32.39 14.43
C LEU A 625 -34.13 33.54 14.13
N GLU A 626 -33.08 33.30 13.41
CA GLU A 626 -32.11 34.31 13.00
C GLU A 626 -32.77 35.42 12.20
N THR A 627 -33.61 35.03 11.20
CA THR A 627 -34.32 36.00 10.37
C THR A 627 -35.34 36.83 11.14
N THR A 628 -36.06 36.22 12.12
CA THR A 628 -37.14 36.85 12.85
C THR A 628 -36.66 37.73 14.01
N LEU A 629 -35.64 37.26 14.73
CA LEU A 629 -35.10 37.96 15.92
C LEU A 629 -33.93 38.91 15.56
N GLY A 630 -33.36 38.77 14.36
CA GLY A 630 -32.22 39.58 13.92
C GLY A 630 -30.99 39.37 14.82
N SER A 631 -30.43 40.49 15.35
CA SER A 631 -29.26 40.42 16.24
C SER A 631 -29.63 40.61 17.73
N ASP A 632 -30.91 40.63 18.04
CA ASP A 632 -31.39 40.96 19.40
C ASP A 632 -31.37 39.75 20.34
N LEU A 633 -30.26 39.61 21.10
CA LEU A 633 -30.09 38.59 22.12
C LEU A 633 -31.00 38.73 23.32
N SER A 634 -31.59 39.93 23.57
CA SER A 634 -32.46 40.18 24.73
C SER A 634 -33.77 39.41 24.67
N GLN A 635 -34.20 39.00 23.49
CA GLN A 635 -35.39 38.19 23.27
C GLN A 635 -35.20 36.70 23.65
N ILE A 636 -33.98 36.23 23.81
CA ILE A 636 -33.71 34.85 24.16
C ILE A 636 -33.81 34.67 25.69
N PRO A 637 -34.49 33.63 26.16
CA PRO A 637 -34.57 33.37 27.60
C PRO A 637 -33.18 33.22 28.24
N SER A 638 -32.97 33.85 29.39
CA SER A 638 -31.65 33.89 30.07
C SER A 638 -31.08 32.50 30.37
N HIS A 639 -31.93 31.54 30.75
CA HIS A 639 -31.51 30.15 31.00
C HIS A 639 -31.02 29.43 29.74
N VAL A 640 -31.51 29.80 28.55
CA VAL A 640 -31.05 29.28 27.25
C VAL A 640 -29.67 29.84 26.97
N LEU A 641 -29.50 31.16 27.06
CA LEU A 641 -28.20 31.80 26.82
C LEU A 641 -27.13 31.24 27.73
N GLN A 642 -27.42 31.06 29.03
CA GLN A 642 -26.46 30.50 29.99
C GLN A 642 -25.98 29.10 29.55
N LYS A 643 -26.91 28.19 29.20
CA LYS A 643 -26.56 26.83 28.75
C LYS A 643 -25.73 26.84 27.47
N VAL A 644 -26.06 27.69 26.54
CA VAL A 644 -25.36 27.82 25.25
C VAL A 644 -23.94 28.39 25.51
N ASP A 645 -23.80 29.41 26.32
CA ASP A 645 -22.50 29.99 26.65
C ASP A 645 -21.59 29.01 27.40
N GLU A 646 -22.13 28.15 28.26
CA GLU A 646 -21.38 27.06 28.89
C GLU A 646 -20.90 26.02 27.85
N ARG A 647 -21.71 25.71 26.83
CA ARG A 647 -21.30 24.80 25.73
C ARG A 647 -20.21 25.41 24.87
N ILE A 648 -20.36 26.70 24.52
CA ILE A 648 -19.35 27.45 23.75
C ILE A 648 -18.03 27.49 24.52
N ALA A 649 -18.07 27.81 25.83
CA ALA A 649 -16.88 27.85 26.67
C ALA A 649 -16.16 26.47 26.73
N ARG A 650 -16.91 25.37 26.81
CA ARG A 650 -16.35 24.03 26.77
C ARG A 650 -15.73 23.71 25.39
N ALA A 651 -16.40 24.11 24.30
CA ALA A 651 -15.90 23.91 22.94
C ALA A 651 -14.61 24.72 22.69
N THR A 652 -14.59 25.98 23.08
CA THR A 652 -13.42 26.88 22.97
C THR A 652 -12.23 26.38 23.79
N LYS A 653 -12.48 25.86 25.00
CA LYS A 653 -11.43 25.25 25.83
C LYS A 653 -10.81 24.00 25.18
N LYS A 654 -11.60 23.23 24.42
CA LYS A 654 -11.12 22.05 23.67
C LYS A 654 -10.41 22.41 22.36
N ASN A 655 -10.76 23.52 21.74
CA ASN A 655 -10.22 23.94 20.46
C ASN A 655 -9.90 25.45 20.46
N ALA A 656 -8.63 25.77 20.66
CA ALA A 656 -8.12 27.15 20.70
C ALA A 656 -8.18 27.89 19.34
N SER A 657 -8.51 27.19 18.22
CA SER A 657 -8.64 27.82 16.89
C SER A 657 -10.03 28.36 16.59
N LEU A 658 -11.00 28.19 17.51
CA LEU A 658 -12.34 28.71 17.33
C LEU A 658 -12.35 30.24 17.52
N ASP A 659 -12.92 30.94 16.56
CA ASP A 659 -13.12 32.40 16.63
C ASP A 659 -14.20 32.74 17.68
N THR A 660 -13.78 33.22 18.84
CA THR A 660 -14.66 33.56 19.95
C THR A 660 -15.59 34.72 19.65
N ASP A 661 -15.17 35.65 18.76
CA ASP A 661 -15.97 36.85 18.44
C ASP A 661 -17.22 36.50 17.66
N ARG A 662 -17.16 35.46 16.85
CA ARG A 662 -18.32 34.92 16.11
C ARG A 662 -19.46 34.53 17.07
N TYR A 663 -19.13 33.97 18.22
CA TYR A 663 -20.10 33.49 19.21
C TYR A 663 -20.71 34.58 20.12
N GLN A 664 -20.36 35.84 19.91
CA GLN A 664 -21.04 36.96 20.52
C GLN A 664 -22.34 37.34 19.77
N THR A 665 -22.51 36.83 18.56
CA THR A 665 -23.71 37.09 17.72
C THR A 665 -24.78 36.02 17.91
N LEU A 666 -26.05 36.35 17.62
CA LEU A 666 -27.14 35.37 17.62
C LEU A 666 -26.86 34.21 16.68
N SER A 667 -26.42 34.51 15.45
CA SER A 667 -26.07 33.50 14.46
C SER A 667 -25.06 32.48 14.97
N GLY A 668 -23.97 32.95 15.58
CA GLY A 668 -22.96 32.06 16.16
C GLY A 668 -23.47 31.24 17.37
N LYS A 669 -24.32 31.86 18.22
CA LYS A 669 -24.92 31.14 19.36
C LYS A 669 -25.90 30.06 18.90
N LEU A 670 -26.69 30.31 17.86
CA LEU A 670 -27.67 29.35 17.30
C LEU A 670 -27.02 28.03 16.85
N GLU A 671 -25.74 28.04 16.50
CA GLU A 671 -25.01 26.81 16.16
C GLU A 671 -24.94 25.82 17.35
N TYR A 672 -25.00 26.32 18.60
CA TYR A 672 -24.92 25.54 19.83
C TYR A 672 -26.29 25.28 20.51
N PHE A 673 -27.40 25.70 19.87
CA PHE A 673 -28.73 25.37 20.34
C PHE A 673 -29.08 23.91 20.01
N ASP A 674 -29.70 23.21 20.95
CA ASP A 674 -30.40 21.95 20.67
C ASP A 674 -31.90 22.17 20.43
N LEU A 675 -32.64 21.10 20.15
CA LEU A 675 -34.09 21.16 19.89
C LEU A 675 -34.86 21.82 21.07
N ARG A 676 -34.42 21.60 22.32
CA ARG A 676 -35.06 22.13 23.48
C ARG A 676 -34.85 23.65 23.60
N GLU A 677 -33.62 24.11 23.36
CA GLU A 677 -33.34 25.56 23.39
C GLU A 677 -34.03 26.31 22.25
N LEU A 678 -34.14 25.66 21.05
CA LEU A 678 -34.95 26.23 19.96
C LEU A 678 -36.41 26.36 20.35
N GLN A 679 -37.00 25.32 20.97
CA GLN A 679 -38.37 25.33 21.48
C GLN A 679 -38.55 26.42 22.56
N ASP A 680 -37.70 26.43 23.57
CA ASP A 680 -37.79 27.37 24.70
C ASP A 680 -37.65 28.83 24.23
N THR A 681 -36.83 29.05 23.21
CA THR A 681 -36.68 30.39 22.61
C THR A 681 -37.96 30.80 21.88
N ILE A 682 -38.55 29.99 21.02
CA ILE A 682 -39.76 30.32 20.25
C ILE A 682 -40.94 30.51 21.20
N THR A 683 -41.08 29.65 22.22
CA THR A 683 -42.22 29.72 23.17
C THR A 683 -42.03 30.76 24.27
N GLY A 684 -40.86 31.44 24.33
CA GLY A 684 -40.56 32.51 25.27
C GLY A 684 -41.61 33.63 25.21
N LYS A 685 -41.85 34.29 26.36
CA LYS A 685 -42.89 35.34 26.44
C LYS A 685 -42.67 36.49 25.45
N ALA A 686 -41.42 36.90 25.27
CA ALA A 686 -41.07 38.04 24.40
C ALA A 686 -41.14 37.63 22.88
N PRO A 687 -40.55 36.53 22.41
CA PRO A 687 -40.53 36.20 20.99
C PRO A 687 -41.84 35.58 20.47
N TRP A 688 -42.65 34.92 21.32
CA TRP A 688 -43.84 34.19 20.89
C TRP A 688 -44.78 34.98 19.94
N PRO A 689 -45.12 36.27 20.18
CA PRO A 689 -46.03 37.00 19.30
C PRO A 689 -45.57 37.03 17.82
N ALA A 690 -44.28 36.95 17.55
CA ALA A 690 -43.73 36.91 16.20
C ALA A 690 -43.92 35.55 15.54
N PHE A 691 -44.15 34.50 16.30
CA PHE A 691 -44.26 33.12 15.82
C PHE A 691 -45.66 32.52 15.90
N GLU A 692 -46.56 33.12 16.67
CA GLU A 692 -47.91 32.63 16.93
C GLU A 692 -48.71 32.41 15.65
N SER A 693 -48.68 33.35 14.70
CA SER A 693 -49.39 33.23 13.42
C SER A 693 -48.94 32.04 12.59
N ARG A 694 -47.68 31.59 12.75
CA ARG A 694 -47.09 30.48 12.02
C ARG A 694 -47.38 29.15 12.69
N PHE A 695 -47.23 29.06 14.00
CA PHE A 695 -47.29 27.81 14.73
C PHE A 695 -48.62 27.53 15.44
N GLY A 696 -49.51 28.55 15.54
CA GLY A 696 -50.82 28.44 16.16
C GLY A 696 -50.76 28.53 17.69
N THR A 697 -50.60 27.42 18.38
CA THR A 697 -50.52 27.41 19.88
C THR A 697 -49.16 26.92 20.38
N LYS A 698 -48.76 27.36 21.58
CA LYS A 698 -47.53 26.90 22.21
C LYS A 698 -47.58 25.41 22.49
N GLU A 699 -48.72 24.90 22.93
CA GLU A 699 -48.93 23.51 23.29
C GLU A 699 -48.73 22.58 22.07
N ALA A 700 -49.27 22.99 20.88
CA ALA A 700 -49.07 22.25 19.64
C ALA A 700 -47.59 22.20 19.25
N LEU A 701 -46.90 23.36 19.32
CA LEU A 701 -45.50 23.45 18.99
C LEU A 701 -44.61 22.58 19.93
N VAL A 702 -44.86 22.66 21.25
CA VAL A 702 -44.14 21.88 22.27
C VAL A 702 -44.30 20.38 21.98
N ALA A 703 -45.51 19.91 21.74
CA ALA A 703 -45.77 18.50 21.43
C ALA A 703 -45.00 18.03 20.16
N LYS A 704 -44.88 18.88 19.14
CA LYS A 704 -44.11 18.55 17.93
C LYS A 704 -42.61 18.54 18.16
N PHE A 705 -42.07 19.43 18.98
CA PHE A 705 -40.66 19.40 19.38
C PHE A 705 -40.35 18.16 20.25
N ASP A 706 -41.23 17.79 21.17
CA ASP A 706 -41.04 16.61 22.01
C ASP A 706 -41.03 15.32 21.16
N GLN A 707 -41.95 15.16 20.21
CA GLN A 707 -41.96 14.04 19.27
C GLN A 707 -40.69 13.99 18.41
N LEU A 708 -40.22 15.14 17.93
CA LEU A 708 -39.00 15.24 17.14
C LEU A 708 -37.75 14.89 17.97
N ALA A 709 -37.69 15.37 19.23
CA ALA A 709 -36.61 15.11 20.15
C ALA A 709 -36.54 13.60 20.54
N GLU A 710 -37.70 12.98 20.77
CA GLU A 710 -37.75 11.55 21.09
C GLU A 710 -37.29 10.67 19.92
N LEU A 711 -37.72 10.96 18.70
CA LEU A 711 -37.23 10.32 17.49
C LEU A 711 -35.71 10.48 17.35
N ARG A 712 -35.19 11.71 17.43
CA ARG A 712 -33.76 12.00 17.33
C ARG A 712 -32.93 11.25 18.37
N ASN A 713 -33.38 11.28 19.62
CA ASN A 713 -32.69 10.61 20.72
C ASN A 713 -32.72 9.08 20.56
N GLY A 714 -33.85 8.52 20.10
CA GLY A 714 -33.95 7.09 19.77
C GLY A 714 -32.95 6.68 18.68
N ILE A 715 -32.86 7.46 17.60
CA ILE A 715 -31.93 7.19 16.50
C ILE A 715 -30.47 7.31 16.95
N ARG A 716 -30.09 8.43 17.62
CA ARG A 716 -28.69 8.75 17.94
C ARG A 716 -28.10 7.99 19.13
N HIS A 717 -28.94 7.48 20.03
CA HIS A 717 -28.49 6.67 21.18
C HIS A 717 -28.62 5.18 20.99
N SER A 718 -28.74 4.72 19.71
CA SER A 718 -28.85 3.29 19.36
C SER A 718 -29.93 2.55 20.14
N ARG A 719 -30.98 3.25 20.57
CA ARG A 719 -32.17 2.63 21.19
C ARG A 719 -33.07 2.06 20.12
N ALA A 720 -33.74 0.98 20.42
CA ALA A 720 -34.79 0.48 19.54
C ALA A 720 -35.87 1.54 19.38
N VAL A 721 -35.93 2.18 18.22
CA VAL A 721 -36.99 3.13 17.90
C VAL A 721 -38.27 2.34 17.70
N SER A 722 -39.24 2.49 18.61
CA SER A 722 -40.53 1.83 18.47
C SER A 722 -41.29 2.36 17.25
N GLU A 723 -42.19 1.56 16.71
CA GLU A 723 -42.99 1.99 15.55
C GLU A 723 -43.83 3.25 15.86
N ILE A 724 -44.30 3.40 17.10
CA ILE A 724 -45.05 4.58 17.54
C ILE A 724 -44.14 5.81 17.49
N VAL A 725 -42.96 5.79 18.09
CA VAL A 725 -42.00 6.92 18.09
C VAL A 725 -41.60 7.28 16.67
N ARG A 726 -41.44 6.29 15.77
CA ARG A 726 -41.16 6.54 14.36
C ARG A 726 -42.29 7.29 13.67
N MET A 727 -43.53 6.80 13.80
CA MET A 727 -44.70 7.41 13.18
C MET A 727 -45.00 8.82 13.70
N GLU A 728 -44.87 9.03 15.00
CA GLU A 728 -45.05 10.36 15.62
C GLU A 728 -43.96 11.35 15.18
N GLY A 729 -42.70 10.90 15.09
CA GLY A 729 -41.59 11.69 14.58
C GLY A 729 -41.76 12.05 13.09
N GLU A 730 -42.16 11.09 12.25
CA GLU A 730 -42.51 11.35 10.84
C GLU A 730 -43.64 12.40 10.71
N ALA A 731 -44.67 12.27 11.50
CA ALA A 731 -45.75 13.26 11.53
C ALA A 731 -45.29 14.65 12.01
N ALA A 732 -44.40 14.71 12.98
CA ALA A 732 -43.80 15.95 13.43
C ALA A 732 -42.93 16.60 12.33
N ILE A 733 -42.08 15.82 11.64
CA ILE A 733 -41.28 16.29 10.51
C ILE A 733 -42.18 16.88 9.39
N LEU A 734 -43.20 16.17 9.03
CA LEU A 734 -44.16 16.65 7.98
C LEU A 734 -44.85 17.95 8.42
N TRP A 735 -45.26 18.05 9.69
CA TRP A 735 -45.87 19.25 10.24
C TRP A 735 -44.90 20.45 10.17
N PHE A 736 -43.63 20.28 10.63
CA PHE A 736 -42.63 21.33 10.54
C PHE A 736 -42.38 21.75 9.09
N LYS A 737 -42.23 20.79 8.16
CA LYS A 737 -42.06 21.09 6.75
C LYS A 737 -43.21 21.90 6.17
N HIS A 738 -44.44 21.71 6.65
CA HIS A 738 -45.61 22.46 6.23
C HIS A 738 -45.63 23.89 6.79
N VAL A 739 -45.46 24.02 8.10
CA VAL A 739 -45.53 25.32 8.78
C VAL A 739 -44.33 26.22 8.51
N LEU A 740 -43.18 25.67 8.23
CA LEU A 740 -41.94 26.42 7.92
C LEU A 740 -41.93 26.93 6.45
N LYS A 741 -42.76 26.37 5.57
CA LYS A 741 -42.93 26.88 4.20
C LYS A 741 -43.84 28.11 4.11
N LYS A 742 -44.70 28.33 5.12
CA LYS A 742 -45.52 29.55 5.27
C LYS A 742 -44.62 30.71 5.72
#